data_ac72c8d8d4c66ad70b6d4a88ec1d9ab6
#
_entry.id   ac72c8d8d4c66ad70b6d4a88ec1d9ab6
#
_cell.length_a   1.000
_cell.length_b   1.000
_cell.length_c   1.000
_cell.angle_alpha   90.00
_cell.angle_beta   90.00
_cell.angle_gamma   90.00
#
_symmetry.space_group_name_H-M   'P 1'
#
loop_
_entity.id
_entity.type
_entity.pdbx_description
1 polymer ?
#
loop_
_entity_poly.entity_id
_entity_poly.type
_entity_poly.pdbx_seq_one_letter_code
_entity_poly.pdbx_strand_id
1 'polypeptide(L)'
;MHVTRPHARRLAAAAVTIVLAATGGTLTALPATAATAPEATQHDQQATVPFPRDADVVGAGPSGFLSKTRGSEPEYRWTWYADGSSTVLPGTFAAGGGSDLVVSVDRSHPSDNRVMWVHDLSTPAAAAAPVRMDLDALGDGYIYSGLAGDNLLLARYENGQGVQYAVTLDAATLAGGKPNLRELVGGIQVDCDAAYEGWTDTGSAFYDCAIGDWKGSAKILVDLATGAQAWFPQANDEWTWDGAVSATHVAWREARLGDDGIVAVRRGGGGSRQWFPEAHVEDPLYLVGGWMAYGQKAHIDASASSGGAADPTVRPFTVQSIETGEKAVLLTAFSSAVAGPGGSILVRGGTPERGEGLYRISPRADGGRPEAELVASTGQSTVVTLTGSTTPQTLTGDQLANGVDFGWDLSRGDAYVRVGLTHVRSGKSLTQEWPVAADGAPRRVAWHWDGKDVERPGGLLSPARAGEYEWKIVVRPEEGIGPELVTTGRFTVNRPPAPHDFDGDGTADLLAREPGGRLGSFRTQPVAVGGSVKGTSWGWVGGGWQVYDRLETAGNIAGTTAPDVVARDRSGVLWLYRGTGDRTAPLAGRTRIGGGWQVYDRIAAGSDVTGDGRPDLLATDKSGVLWLYPGTGNATTPFSARKRIGGGWGVYNEVAAVGNLAGGPAGDLIARDKAGALWLYLGRGDGTFAARTPIGKGWGAFTDLVGIGDANGDGRADLMASAAGATFYAGTGNWKAPFKPGVKTDVTNGVRYDTAF
;
A
#
# COMPACT_ATOMS: atom_id res chain seq x y z
N MET A 1 36.48 10.99 -47.49
CA MET A 1 37.12 10.76 -46.18
C MET A 1 36.27 9.79 -45.43
N HIS A 2 36.85 8.66 -45.05
CA HIS A 2 36.17 7.48 -44.54
C HIS A 2 35.58 7.67 -43.13
N VAL A 3 34.32 7.23 -42.98
CA VAL A 3 33.68 7.01 -41.66
C VAL A 3 33.49 5.51 -41.50
N THR A 4 34.16 4.94 -40.53
CA THR A 4 34.04 3.54 -40.12
C THR A 4 32.92 3.35 -39.13
N ARG A 5 32.04 2.37 -39.35
CA ARG A 5 31.02 1.88 -38.45
C ARG A 5 31.60 0.79 -37.53
N PRO A 6 31.17 0.69 -36.24
CA PRO A 6 31.46 -0.48 -35.44
C PRO A 6 30.35 -1.53 -35.49
N HIS A 7 30.79 -2.80 -35.45
CA HIS A 7 29.99 -4.02 -35.56
C HIS A 7 29.06 -4.30 -34.37
N ALA A 8 27.82 -4.66 -34.67
CA ALA A 8 26.88 -5.27 -33.74
C ALA A 8 27.20 -6.77 -33.56
N ARG A 9 27.44 -7.21 -32.33
CA ARG A 9 27.47 -8.62 -31.94
C ARG A 9 26.07 -9.16 -31.73
N ARG A 10 25.67 -10.16 -32.51
CA ARG A 10 24.45 -10.94 -32.34
C ARG A 10 24.68 -11.98 -31.25
N LEU A 11 23.82 -11.99 -30.22
CA LEU A 11 23.65 -13.09 -29.28
C LEU A 11 22.59 -14.05 -29.86
N ALA A 12 22.98 -15.30 -30.04
CA ALA A 12 22.11 -16.38 -30.49
C ALA A 12 21.32 -16.90 -29.28
N ALA A 13 19.98 -16.87 -29.38
CA ALA A 13 19.08 -17.55 -28.44
C ALA A 13 18.84 -18.98 -28.96
N ALA A 14 19.19 -19.98 -28.16
CA ALA A 14 18.86 -21.37 -28.42
C ALA A 14 17.42 -21.65 -27.98
N ALA A 15 16.55 -21.97 -28.93
CA ALA A 15 15.19 -22.44 -28.68
C ALA A 15 15.25 -23.96 -28.43
N VAL A 16 14.80 -24.38 -27.24
CA VAL A 16 14.55 -25.79 -26.93
C VAL A 16 13.08 -26.08 -27.24
N THR A 17 12.83 -26.87 -28.27
CA THR A 17 11.50 -27.35 -28.65
C THR A 17 11.19 -28.63 -27.85
N ILE A 18 10.22 -28.57 -26.93
CA ILE A 18 9.68 -29.75 -26.25
C ILE A 18 8.43 -30.20 -27.04
N VAL A 19 8.50 -31.41 -27.61
CA VAL A 19 7.37 -32.10 -28.23
C VAL A 19 6.56 -32.77 -27.12
N LEU A 20 5.33 -32.34 -26.89
CA LEU A 20 4.37 -33.06 -26.03
C LEU A 20 3.53 -34.02 -26.89
N ALA A 21 3.70 -35.30 -26.64
CA ALA A 21 2.77 -36.32 -27.12
C ALA A 21 1.53 -36.37 -26.23
N ALA A 22 0.35 -36.20 -26.78
CA ALA A 22 -0.90 -36.30 -26.04
C ALA A 22 -1.28 -37.77 -25.84
N THR A 23 -1.24 -38.21 -24.56
CA THR A 23 -1.99 -39.41 -24.13
C THR A 23 -2.95 -38.99 -23.04
N GLY A 24 -4.24 -39.24 -23.28
CA GLY A 24 -5.30 -38.93 -22.32
C GLY A 24 -5.15 -39.70 -21.02
N GLY A 25 -5.00 -38.97 -19.93
CA GLY A 25 -5.06 -39.48 -18.58
C GLY A 25 -5.67 -38.39 -17.67
N THR A 26 -6.68 -38.77 -16.91
CA THR A 26 -7.33 -37.95 -15.89
C THR A 26 -6.33 -37.55 -14.85
N LEU A 27 -5.97 -36.26 -14.81
CA LEU A 27 -5.16 -35.67 -13.74
C LEU A 27 -6.04 -35.44 -12.51
N THR A 28 -5.94 -36.32 -11.53
CA THR A 28 -6.33 -36.04 -10.15
C THR A 28 -5.31 -35.04 -9.58
N ALA A 29 -5.77 -33.86 -9.17
CA ALA A 29 -4.95 -32.89 -8.50
C ALA A 29 -4.43 -33.46 -7.18
N LEU A 30 -3.13 -33.62 -7.06
CA LEU A 30 -2.45 -33.87 -5.78
C LEU A 30 -2.50 -32.57 -4.97
N PRO A 31 -2.79 -32.66 -3.64
CA PRO A 31 -2.69 -31.47 -2.80
C PRO A 31 -1.23 -31.00 -2.76
N ALA A 32 -1.06 -29.69 -2.92
CA ALA A 32 0.24 -29.06 -2.72
C ALA A 32 0.73 -29.36 -1.30
N THR A 33 1.78 -30.15 -1.19
CA THR A 33 2.50 -30.31 0.08
C THR A 33 3.11 -28.96 0.41
N ALA A 34 2.62 -28.34 1.48
CA ALA A 34 3.28 -27.21 2.10
C ALA A 34 4.73 -27.65 2.40
N ALA A 35 5.70 -26.93 1.87
CA ALA A 35 7.07 -27.08 2.26
C ALA A 35 7.13 -26.84 3.78
N THR A 36 7.46 -27.87 4.55
CA THR A 36 7.78 -27.74 5.95
C THR A 36 8.92 -26.72 6.06
N ALA A 37 8.66 -25.62 6.76
CA ALA A 37 9.71 -24.72 7.19
C ALA A 37 10.77 -25.56 7.92
N PRO A 38 12.08 -25.29 7.70
CA PRO A 38 13.11 -25.99 8.48
C PRO A 38 12.81 -25.75 9.96
N GLU A 39 12.73 -26.83 10.73
CA GLU A 39 12.70 -26.75 12.18
C GLU A 39 13.89 -25.89 12.62
N ALA A 40 13.58 -24.81 13.30
CA ALA A 40 14.59 -23.98 13.95
C ALA A 40 15.35 -24.90 14.91
N THR A 41 16.60 -25.18 14.61
CA THR A 41 17.51 -25.81 15.54
C THR A 41 17.49 -25.00 16.82
N GLN A 42 17.02 -25.57 17.92
CA GLN A 42 17.17 -25.02 19.26
C GLN A 42 18.67 -24.85 19.50
N HIS A 43 19.20 -23.67 19.22
CA HIS A 43 20.43 -23.23 19.86
C HIS A 43 20.10 -23.01 21.34
N ASP A 44 20.94 -23.50 22.23
CA ASP A 44 20.88 -23.26 23.68
C ASP A 44 20.52 -21.79 23.92
N GLN A 45 19.27 -21.55 24.26
CA GLN A 45 18.80 -20.20 24.66
C GLN A 45 19.44 -19.96 26.02
N GLN A 46 20.54 -19.21 26.04
CA GLN A 46 21.01 -18.56 27.24
C GLN A 46 19.83 -17.75 27.77
N ALA A 47 19.47 -17.95 29.05
CA ALA A 47 18.31 -17.32 29.65
C ALA A 47 18.43 -15.80 29.51
N THR A 48 17.69 -15.21 28.57
CA THR A 48 17.66 -13.77 28.33
C THR A 48 16.58 -13.16 29.20
N VAL A 49 16.91 -12.03 29.81
CA VAL A 49 15.92 -11.28 30.60
C VAL A 49 14.85 -10.65 29.69
N PRO A 50 13.63 -10.36 30.21
CA PRO A 50 12.59 -9.74 29.42
C PRO A 50 12.93 -8.30 29.05
N PHE A 51 12.60 -7.89 27.81
CA PHE A 51 12.61 -6.50 27.36
C PHE A 51 11.16 -6.06 27.05
N PRO A 52 10.71 -4.87 27.53
CA PRO A 52 9.38 -4.37 27.21
C PRO A 52 9.23 -4.10 25.72
N ARG A 53 8.11 -4.52 25.11
CA ARG A 53 7.87 -4.42 23.65
C ARG A 53 7.76 -2.97 23.18
N ASP A 54 7.08 -2.14 23.94
CA ASP A 54 6.75 -0.76 23.68
C ASP A 54 7.78 0.25 24.22
N ALA A 55 9.04 -0.20 24.39
CA ALA A 55 10.07 0.62 24.98
C ALA A 55 11.31 0.76 24.11
N ASP A 56 12.01 1.88 24.30
CA ASP A 56 13.35 2.14 23.79
C ASP A 56 14.39 1.97 24.91
N VAL A 57 15.61 1.61 24.54
CA VAL A 57 16.73 1.65 25.46
C VAL A 57 17.26 3.09 25.55
N VAL A 58 17.45 3.62 26.77
CA VAL A 58 17.90 4.99 27.03
C VAL A 58 19.06 5.07 28.02
N GLY A 59 19.57 3.93 28.48
CA GLY A 59 20.75 3.83 29.34
C GLY A 59 21.17 2.38 29.52
N ALA A 60 22.43 2.18 29.90
CA ALA A 60 22.97 0.85 30.17
C ALA A 60 24.12 0.94 31.17
N GLY A 61 24.27 -0.10 31.98
CA GLY A 61 25.37 -0.28 32.89
C GLY A 61 25.82 -1.74 32.97
N PRO A 62 26.84 -2.03 33.79
CA PRO A 62 27.31 -3.39 34.04
C PRO A 62 26.24 -4.33 34.56
N SER A 63 25.36 -3.85 35.47
CA SER A 63 24.37 -4.67 36.16
C SER A 63 23.01 -4.76 35.45
N GLY A 64 22.69 -3.80 34.52
CA GLY A 64 21.37 -3.74 33.89
C GLY A 64 21.26 -2.72 32.77
N PHE A 65 20.03 -2.45 32.39
CA PHE A 65 19.68 -1.45 31.37
C PHE A 65 18.46 -0.62 31.76
N LEU A 66 18.42 0.62 31.28
CA LEU A 66 17.31 1.55 31.42
C LEU A 66 16.47 1.53 30.14
N SER A 67 15.19 1.22 30.27
CA SER A 67 14.20 1.32 29.21
C SER A 67 13.23 2.47 29.46
N LYS A 68 12.69 3.04 28.37
CA LYS A 68 11.69 4.10 28.38
C LYS A 68 10.51 3.64 27.54
N THR A 69 9.31 3.54 28.12
CA THR A 69 8.10 3.21 27.36
C THR A 69 7.75 4.35 26.40
N ARG A 70 7.10 4.00 25.29
CA ARG A 70 6.58 4.97 24.33
C ARG A 70 5.20 5.43 24.76
N GLY A 71 4.78 6.60 24.32
CA GLY A 71 3.48 7.18 24.64
C GLY A 71 3.58 8.56 25.27
N SER A 72 2.44 9.14 25.64
CA SER A 72 2.35 10.50 26.19
C SER A 72 2.88 10.63 27.61
N GLU A 73 2.87 9.55 28.38
CA GLU A 73 3.40 9.49 29.76
C GLU A 73 4.43 8.36 29.84
N PRO A 74 5.70 8.59 29.45
CA PRO A 74 6.71 7.56 29.42
C PRO A 74 7.12 7.12 30.83
N GLU A 75 7.20 5.81 31.04
CA GLU A 75 7.76 5.20 32.23
C GLU A 75 9.22 4.84 32.00
N TYR A 76 10.10 5.17 32.96
CA TYR A 76 11.50 4.78 32.94
C TYR A 76 11.73 3.62 33.90
N ARG A 77 12.31 2.52 33.37
CA ARG A 77 12.45 1.27 34.10
C ARG A 77 13.86 0.72 33.97
N TRP A 78 14.51 0.49 35.09
CA TRP A 78 15.76 -0.25 35.14
C TRP A 78 15.48 -1.76 35.30
N THR A 79 16.17 -2.58 34.52
CA THR A 79 16.07 -4.04 34.58
C THR A 79 17.45 -4.64 34.78
N TRP A 80 17.61 -5.48 35.81
CA TRP A 80 18.86 -6.13 36.11
C TRP A 80 19.07 -7.38 35.22
N TYR A 81 20.30 -7.59 34.73
CA TYR A 81 20.65 -8.78 33.92
C TYR A 81 20.65 -10.06 34.71
N ALA A 82 20.90 -10.01 36.03
CA ALA A 82 21.08 -11.17 36.88
C ALA A 82 19.82 -12.06 36.96
N ASP A 83 18.65 -11.45 37.06
CA ASP A 83 17.39 -12.18 37.30
C ASP A 83 16.17 -11.59 36.55
N GLY A 84 16.35 -10.53 35.78
CA GLY A 84 15.28 -9.84 35.09
C GLY A 84 14.34 -9.04 36.00
N SER A 85 14.66 -8.90 37.30
CA SER A 85 13.91 -8.01 38.18
C SER A 85 14.04 -6.57 37.73
N SER A 86 13.06 -5.73 38.05
CA SER A 86 13.07 -4.35 37.58
C SER A 86 12.49 -3.38 38.60
N THR A 87 12.89 -2.11 38.48
CA THR A 87 12.33 -0.99 39.25
C THR A 87 11.98 0.19 38.37
N VAL A 88 10.89 0.88 38.70
CA VAL A 88 10.49 2.10 38.00
C VAL A 88 11.18 3.29 38.67
N LEU A 89 11.78 4.16 37.87
CA LEU A 89 12.40 5.37 38.33
C LEU A 89 11.40 6.53 38.36
N PRO A 90 11.41 7.36 39.41
CA PRO A 90 10.56 8.54 39.46
C PRO A 90 11.04 9.62 38.48
N GLY A 91 10.12 10.47 38.02
CA GLY A 91 10.42 11.61 37.16
C GLY A 91 9.93 11.44 35.73
N THR A 92 9.95 12.53 34.98
CA THR A 92 9.52 12.61 33.58
C THR A 92 10.68 12.44 32.61
N PHE A 93 11.88 12.33 33.09
CA PHE A 93 13.09 12.09 32.30
C PHE A 93 14.09 11.27 33.12
N ALA A 94 14.73 10.28 32.50
CA ALA A 94 15.89 9.59 33.07
C ALA A 94 16.90 9.23 31.98
N ALA A 95 18.18 9.24 32.27
CA ALA A 95 19.27 8.88 31.37
C ALA A 95 20.43 8.22 32.12
N GLY A 96 21.08 7.25 31.44
CA GLY A 96 22.27 6.57 31.91
C GLY A 96 23.48 6.87 31.04
N GLY A 97 24.70 6.75 31.56
CA GLY A 97 25.96 7.09 30.90
C GLY A 97 26.95 5.94 30.74
N GLY A 98 26.49 4.68 30.66
CA GLY A 98 27.36 3.51 30.51
C GLY A 98 27.88 2.96 31.84
N SER A 99 27.39 3.46 32.99
CA SER A 99 27.59 2.91 34.34
C SER A 99 26.23 2.55 34.97
N ASP A 100 26.24 1.99 36.16
CA ASP A 100 25.02 1.70 36.93
C ASP A 100 24.39 2.94 37.58
N LEU A 101 24.96 4.12 37.35
CA LEU A 101 24.39 5.38 37.79
C LEU A 101 23.41 5.92 36.74
N VAL A 102 22.24 6.34 37.21
CA VAL A 102 21.19 6.94 36.39
C VAL A 102 20.72 8.23 37.02
N VAL A 103 20.56 9.26 36.22
CA VAL A 103 19.98 10.52 36.62
C VAL A 103 18.52 10.58 36.20
N SER A 104 17.63 10.94 37.14
CA SER A 104 16.23 11.26 36.80
C SER A 104 15.87 12.67 37.22
N VAL A 105 14.99 13.32 36.44
CA VAL A 105 14.54 14.70 36.64
C VAL A 105 13.03 14.76 36.51
N ASP A 106 12.36 15.52 37.35
CA ASP A 106 10.96 15.88 37.15
C ASP A 106 10.87 17.13 36.27
N ARG A 107 10.49 16.97 35.02
CA ARG A 107 10.30 18.06 34.05
C ARG A 107 8.85 18.59 34.01
N SER A 108 8.15 18.56 35.13
CA SER A 108 6.80 19.15 35.19
C SER A 108 6.78 20.65 34.84
N HIS A 109 7.94 21.32 34.92
CA HIS A 109 8.18 22.68 34.38
C HIS A 109 9.47 22.72 33.54
N PRO A 110 9.47 23.33 32.34
CA PRO A 110 10.65 23.39 31.46
C PRO A 110 11.90 24.07 32.08
N SER A 111 11.71 24.84 33.14
CA SER A 111 12.79 25.54 33.89
C SER A 111 13.39 24.75 35.06
N ASP A 112 12.84 23.58 35.39
CA ASP A 112 13.19 22.85 36.63
C ASP A 112 14.25 21.74 36.44
N ASN A 113 15.13 21.85 35.46
CA ASN A 113 16.28 20.93 35.33
C ASN A 113 17.37 21.10 36.39
N ARG A 114 17.10 21.83 37.47
CA ARG A 114 18.08 22.14 38.52
C ARG A 114 18.10 21.15 39.67
N VAL A 115 16.98 20.42 39.86
CA VAL A 115 16.90 19.39 40.89
C VAL A 115 16.79 18.02 40.19
N MET A 116 17.68 17.12 40.52
CA MET A 116 17.74 15.80 40.00
C MET A 116 17.92 14.74 41.07
N TRP A 117 17.63 13.52 40.71
CA TRP A 117 17.88 12.36 41.55
C TRP A 117 18.94 11.49 40.88
N VAL A 118 19.99 11.15 41.60
CA VAL A 118 21.02 10.20 41.18
C VAL A 118 20.70 8.85 41.82
N HIS A 119 20.52 7.84 40.98
CA HIS A 119 20.22 6.48 41.40
C HIS A 119 21.45 5.61 41.20
N ASP A 120 21.91 4.94 42.24
CA ASP A 120 22.86 3.80 42.11
C ASP A 120 22.06 2.52 41.92
N LEU A 121 22.14 1.98 40.71
CA LEU A 121 21.39 0.80 40.29
C LEU A 121 22.25 -0.45 40.18
N SER A 122 23.43 -0.44 40.80
CA SER A 122 24.34 -1.61 40.86
C SER A 122 23.70 -2.81 41.55
N THR A 123 22.81 -2.55 42.51
CA THR A 123 22.02 -3.58 43.21
C THR A 123 20.60 -3.07 43.51
N PRO A 124 19.60 -3.96 43.68
CA PRO A 124 18.27 -3.54 44.11
C PRO A 124 18.24 -2.81 45.47
N ALA A 125 19.17 -3.13 46.37
CA ALA A 125 19.29 -2.47 47.68
C ALA A 125 19.81 -1.03 47.55
N ALA A 126 20.79 -0.77 46.68
CA ALA A 126 21.32 0.56 46.41
C ALA A 126 20.27 1.42 45.70
N ALA A 127 19.47 0.86 44.78
CA ALA A 127 18.39 1.53 44.07
C ALA A 127 17.31 2.15 44.98
N ALA A 128 17.17 1.65 46.22
CA ALA A 128 16.14 2.11 47.14
C ALA A 128 16.47 3.46 47.81
N ALA A 129 17.67 4.02 47.64
CA ALA A 129 18.14 5.23 48.30
C ALA A 129 18.73 6.26 47.30
N PRO A 130 17.94 6.82 46.38
CA PRO A 130 18.44 7.81 45.42
C PRO A 130 18.91 9.09 46.13
N VAL A 131 19.96 9.70 45.60
CA VAL A 131 20.55 10.93 46.14
C VAL A 131 19.96 12.13 45.42
N ARG A 132 19.37 13.07 46.19
CA ARG A 132 18.88 14.33 45.63
C ARG A 132 20.06 15.28 45.43
N MET A 133 20.24 15.76 44.23
CA MET A 133 21.24 16.77 43.88
C MET A 133 20.54 18.05 43.43
N ASP A 134 20.94 19.16 44.00
CA ASP A 134 20.44 20.49 43.68
C ASP A 134 21.58 21.29 43.04
N LEU A 135 21.44 21.62 41.75
CA LEU A 135 22.49 22.31 40.99
C LEU A 135 22.70 23.75 41.49
N ASP A 136 21.68 24.39 42.09
CA ASP A 136 21.83 25.72 42.67
C ASP A 136 22.82 25.72 43.88
N ALA A 137 23.01 24.56 44.51
CA ALA A 137 24.02 24.39 45.55
C ALA A 137 25.47 24.43 45.00
N LEU A 138 25.66 24.25 43.68
CA LEU A 138 26.97 24.38 43.02
C LEU A 138 27.25 25.84 42.59
N GLY A 139 26.22 26.68 42.54
CA GLY A 139 26.23 28.05 42.08
C GLY A 139 25.17 28.32 41.02
N ASP A 140 24.95 29.61 40.72
CA ASP A 140 23.90 30.00 39.78
C ASP A 140 24.20 29.57 38.33
N GLY A 141 23.15 29.09 37.62
CA GLY A 141 23.16 28.94 36.17
C GLY A 141 23.68 27.61 35.66
N TYR A 142 23.97 26.62 36.48
CA TYR A 142 24.30 25.27 36.01
C TYR A 142 23.07 24.54 35.52
N ILE A 143 23.20 23.84 34.38
CA ILE A 143 22.18 23.01 33.80
C ILE A 143 22.75 21.60 33.49
N TYR A 144 21.93 20.60 33.60
CA TYR A 144 22.28 19.21 33.23
C TYR A 144 22.56 19.13 31.73
N SER A 145 23.74 18.62 31.35
CA SER A 145 24.18 18.40 29.97
C SER A 145 24.29 16.91 29.60
N GLY A 146 24.53 16.02 30.59
CA GLY A 146 24.66 14.58 30.30
C GLY A 146 25.26 13.78 31.44
N LEU A 147 25.48 12.49 31.21
CA LEU A 147 26.16 11.58 32.10
C LEU A 147 27.16 10.74 31.28
N ALA A 148 28.41 10.67 31.72
CA ALA A 148 29.46 9.86 31.13
C ALA A 148 30.15 9.03 32.21
N GLY A 149 29.88 7.70 32.21
CA GLY A 149 30.30 6.85 33.34
C GLY A 149 29.74 7.39 34.67
N ASP A 150 30.64 7.60 35.60
CA ASP A 150 30.31 8.15 36.92
C ASP A 150 30.48 9.68 36.99
N ASN A 151 30.51 10.37 35.85
CA ASN A 151 30.64 11.81 35.78
C ASN A 151 29.36 12.47 35.28
N LEU A 152 28.79 13.33 36.13
CA LEU A 152 27.70 14.22 35.76
C LEU A 152 28.27 15.39 34.96
N LEU A 153 27.79 15.57 33.75
CA LEU A 153 28.20 16.69 32.89
C LEU A 153 27.21 17.83 33.03
N LEU A 154 27.73 19.04 33.19
CA LEU A 154 26.97 20.25 33.38
C LEU A 154 27.43 21.31 32.38
N ALA A 155 26.50 22.14 31.94
CA ALA A 155 26.81 23.34 31.15
C ALA A 155 26.42 24.59 31.95
N ARG A 156 27.12 25.72 31.72
CA ARG A 156 26.78 27.03 32.22
C ARG A 156 27.08 28.08 31.17
N TYR A 157 26.18 29.01 30.97
CA TYR A 157 26.41 30.13 30.08
C TYR A 157 27.04 31.31 30.82
N GLU A 158 28.27 31.64 30.45
CA GLU A 158 29.04 32.76 31.03
C GLU A 158 29.32 33.78 29.93
N ASN A 159 28.81 34.99 30.09
CA ASN A 159 28.95 36.07 29.10
C ASN A 159 28.44 35.69 27.68
N GLY A 160 27.42 34.84 27.61
CA GLY A 160 26.85 34.37 26.35
C GLY A 160 27.59 33.19 25.69
N GLN A 161 28.54 32.58 26.43
CA GLN A 161 29.32 31.43 25.95
C GLN A 161 29.06 30.19 26.81
N GLY A 162 28.92 29.02 26.21
CA GLY A 162 28.73 27.75 26.90
C GLY A 162 30.03 27.20 27.49
N VAL A 163 30.11 27.09 28.78
CA VAL A 163 31.23 26.49 29.51
C VAL A 163 30.77 25.14 30.06
N GLN A 164 31.59 24.10 29.86
CA GLN A 164 31.26 22.73 30.25
C GLN A 164 32.02 22.32 31.53
N TYR A 165 31.31 21.63 32.41
CA TYR A 165 31.81 21.18 33.69
C TYR A 165 31.53 19.71 33.93
N ALA A 166 32.28 19.08 34.82
CA ALA A 166 31.97 17.75 35.34
C ALA A 166 31.95 17.71 36.87
N VAL A 167 31.09 16.85 37.39
CA VAL A 167 31.08 16.45 38.82
C VAL A 167 31.23 14.92 38.83
N THR A 168 32.27 14.43 39.53
CA THR A 168 32.41 12.99 39.73
C THR A 168 31.44 12.52 40.83
N LEU A 169 30.62 11.53 40.51
CA LEU A 169 29.62 10.93 41.40
C LEU A 169 30.28 9.77 42.18
N ASP A 170 31.29 10.11 42.99
CA ASP A 170 31.95 9.14 43.85
C ASP A 170 31.14 8.83 45.13
N ALA A 171 31.58 7.85 45.90
CA ALA A 171 30.92 7.47 47.17
C ALA A 171 30.78 8.64 48.16
N ALA A 172 31.70 9.61 48.13
CA ALA A 172 31.64 10.78 49.02
C ALA A 172 30.56 11.75 48.56
N THR A 173 30.46 12.01 47.27
CA THR A 173 29.42 12.84 46.64
C THR A 173 28.04 12.22 46.86
N LEU A 174 27.94 10.89 46.63
CA LEU A 174 26.68 10.12 46.80
C LEU A 174 26.27 10.02 48.29
N ALA A 175 27.21 10.14 49.22
CA ALA A 175 26.92 10.23 50.67
C ALA A 175 26.55 11.66 51.15
N GLY A 176 26.32 12.62 50.22
CA GLY A 176 25.98 14.00 50.53
C GLY A 176 27.18 14.90 50.82
N GLY A 177 28.38 14.48 50.43
CA GLY A 177 29.60 15.30 50.49
C GLY A 177 29.54 16.45 49.46
N LYS A 178 30.47 17.39 49.60
CA LYS A 178 30.55 18.53 48.67
C LYS A 178 31.02 18.03 47.30
N PRO A 179 30.22 18.21 46.23
CA PRO A 179 30.61 17.80 44.88
C PRO A 179 31.88 18.50 44.40
N ASN A 180 32.79 17.76 43.80
CA ASN A 180 33.99 18.30 43.17
C ASN A 180 33.67 18.75 41.74
N LEU A 181 33.30 20.04 41.61
CA LEU A 181 33.01 20.66 40.33
C LEU A 181 34.32 21.02 39.60
N ARG A 182 34.49 20.56 38.38
CA ARG A 182 35.66 20.81 37.55
C ARG A 182 35.22 21.35 36.19
N GLU A 183 35.85 22.47 35.78
CA GLU A 183 35.71 22.99 34.42
C GLU A 183 36.45 22.08 33.45
N LEU A 184 35.79 21.75 32.34
CA LEU A 184 36.29 20.87 31.30
C LEU A 184 36.73 21.67 30.07
N VAL A 185 35.83 22.44 29.50
CA VAL A 185 36.05 23.24 28.29
C VAL A 185 35.29 24.54 28.44
N GLY A 186 35.90 25.63 28.05
CA GLY A 186 35.26 26.95 28.00
C GLY A 186 36.31 28.08 28.10
N GLY A 187 35.87 29.29 28.17
CA GLY A 187 36.69 30.46 28.30
C GLY A 187 36.34 31.54 27.28
N ILE A 188 37.12 32.63 27.27
CA ILE A 188 36.90 33.74 26.34
C ILE A 188 37.09 33.24 24.91
N GLN A 189 36.05 33.33 24.09
CA GLN A 189 36.00 32.96 22.67
C GLN A 189 35.81 31.47 22.35
N VAL A 190 35.34 30.64 23.27
CA VAL A 190 34.99 29.25 22.99
C VAL A 190 33.56 28.99 23.47
N ASP A 191 32.67 28.66 22.57
CA ASP A 191 31.28 28.31 22.86
C ASP A 191 31.06 26.83 22.50
N CYS A 192 30.77 26.00 23.49
CA CYS A 192 30.73 24.56 23.34
C CYS A 192 29.39 23.95 23.69
N ASP A 193 28.89 23.12 22.79
CA ASP A 193 27.78 22.23 23.05
C ASP A 193 28.25 20.77 23.12
N ALA A 194 27.59 19.95 23.95
CA ALA A 194 27.89 18.54 23.99
C ALA A 194 27.48 17.86 22.68
N ALA A 195 28.37 17.04 22.12
CA ALA A 195 28.04 16.16 21.00
C ALA A 195 27.23 14.96 21.54
N TYR A 196 25.94 14.97 21.35
CA TYR A 196 24.97 14.17 22.15
C TYR A 196 24.83 12.69 21.80
N GLU A 197 25.40 12.16 20.74
CA GLU A 197 25.19 10.77 20.36
C GLU A 197 26.51 10.01 20.14
N GLY A 198 26.53 8.73 20.51
CA GLY A 198 27.58 7.81 20.10
C GLY A 198 28.75 7.60 21.05
N TRP A 199 28.70 8.10 22.31
CA TRP A 199 29.79 7.91 23.28
C TRP A 199 29.81 6.49 23.83
N THR A 200 30.85 5.73 23.51
CA THR A 200 31.11 4.42 24.12
C THR A 200 32.26 4.46 25.13
N ASP A 201 33.06 5.52 25.14
CA ASP A 201 34.11 5.76 26.15
C ASP A 201 33.57 6.58 27.31
N THR A 202 33.29 5.93 28.42
CA THR A 202 32.78 6.57 29.66
C THR A 202 33.79 7.42 30.42
N GLY A 203 35.07 7.37 30.03
CA GLY A 203 36.15 8.16 30.57
C GLY A 203 36.41 9.49 29.86
N SER A 204 35.65 9.80 28.83
CA SER A 204 35.87 11.00 28.01
C SER A 204 34.55 11.75 27.75
N ALA A 205 34.64 13.06 27.53
CA ALA A 205 33.56 13.88 27.00
C ALA A 205 33.96 14.47 25.64
N PHE A 206 32.99 14.63 24.73
CA PHE A 206 33.24 15.12 23.38
C PHE A 206 32.31 16.28 23.06
N TYR A 207 32.89 17.40 22.67
CA TYR A 207 32.18 18.67 22.50
C TYR A 207 32.35 19.19 21.09
N ASP A 208 31.31 19.86 20.60
CA ASP A 208 31.33 20.68 19.38
C ASP A 208 31.49 22.13 19.81
N CYS A 209 32.53 22.79 19.39
CA CYS A 209 32.87 24.10 19.90
C CYS A 209 33.07 25.12 18.77
N ALA A 210 32.36 26.25 18.83
CA ALA A 210 32.64 27.44 18.02
C ALA A 210 33.81 28.22 18.62
N ILE A 211 34.72 28.66 17.78
CA ILE A 211 35.95 29.38 18.20
C ILE A 211 35.92 30.79 17.63
N GLY A 212 36.05 31.77 18.50
CA GLY A 212 36.30 33.17 18.16
C GLY A 212 35.26 33.77 17.21
N ASP A 213 34.21 34.41 17.70
CA ASP A 213 33.19 35.15 16.94
C ASP A 213 32.76 34.42 15.62
N TRP A 214 32.58 33.10 15.69
CA TRP A 214 32.21 32.23 14.54
C TRP A 214 33.26 32.14 13.43
N LYS A 215 34.54 32.34 13.73
CA LYS A 215 35.63 32.24 12.75
C LYS A 215 36.19 30.83 12.53
N GLY A 216 35.69 29.86 13.26
CA GLY A 216 36.07 28.46 13.15
C GLY A 216 35.30 27.59 14.12
N SER A 217 35.38 26.30 13.92
CA SER A 217 34.86 25.28 14.85
C SER A 217 35.88 24.18 15.10
N ALA A 218 35.75 23.48 16.21
CA ALA A 218 36.55 22.33 16.54
C ALA A 218 35.74 21.31 17.31
N LYS A 219 36.02 20.05 17.09
CA LYS A 219 35.61 18.98 17.99
C LYS A 219 36.68 18.86 19.08
N ILE A 220 36.27 18.83 20.34
CA ILE A 220 37.17 18.77 21.49
C ILE A 220 36.88 17.52 22.30
N LEU A 221 37.84 16.66 22.43
CA LEU A 221 37.80 15.50 23.32
C LEU A 221 38.47 15.85 24.64
N VAL A 222 37.79 15.63 25.75
CA VAL A 222 38.28 15.87 27.10
C VAL A 222 38.38 14.55 27.86
N ASP A 223 39.55 14.23 28.39
CA ASP A 223 39.72 13.14 29.34
C ASP A 223 39.12 13.54 30.71
N LEU A 224 38.12 12.82 31.16
CA LEU A 224 37.38 13.16 32.39
C LEU A 224 38.17 12.93 33.69
N ALA A 225 39.21 12.10 33.65
CA ALA A 225 40.06 11.90 34.84
C ALA A 225 41.10 13.00 35.00
N THR A 226 41.73 13.43 33.91
CA THR A 226 42.87 14.36 33.92
C THR A 226 42.51 15.79 33.51
N GLY A 227 41.42 15.98 32.78
CA GLY A 227 41.07 17.26 32.14
C GLY A 227 41.89 17.54 30.88
N ALA A 228 42.69 16.59 30.40
CA ALA A 228 43.49 16.77 29.19
C ALA A 228 42.57 16.86 27.94
N GLN A 229 42.88 17.84 27.10
CA GLN A 229 42.08 18.13 25.88
C GLN A 229 42.84 17.74 24.63
N ALA A 230 42.11 17.15 23.66
CA ALA A 230 42.58 16.94 22.28
C ALA A 230 41.65 17.68 21.33
N TRP A 231 42.24 18.52 20.47
CA TRP A 231 41.50 19.41 19.57
C TRP A 231 41.57 18.90 18.16
N PHE A 232 40.38 18.87 17.48
CA PHE A 232 40.24 18.48 16.06
C PHE A 232 39.61 19.66 15.30
N PRO A 233 40.43 20.61 14.79
CA PRO A 233 39.94 21.80 14.08
C PRO A 233 39.15 21.39 12.84
N GLN A 234 38.04 22.06 12.57
CA GLN A 234 37.22 21.87 11.37
C GLN A 234 37.61 22.89 10.30
N ALA A 235 37.41 22.57 9.03
CA ALA A 235 37.58 23.55 7.95
C ALA A 235 36.41 24.55 7.96
N ASN A 236 36.67 25.80 7.57
CA ASN A 236 35.80 26.95 7.79
C ASN A 236 34.42 26.91 7.09
N ASP A 237 34.16 25.98 6.20
CA ASP A 237 32.94 25.90 5.37
C ASP A 237 32.20 24.57 5.54
N GLU A 238 32.54 23.75 6.54
CA GLU A 238 31.96 22.43 6.76
C GLU A 238 30.98 22.44 7.91
N TRP A 239 29.74 22.02 7.65
CA TRP A 239 28.75 21.76 8.70
C TRP A 239 29.07 20.39 9.29
N THR A 240 29.27 20.36 10.59
CA THR A 240 29.54 19.13 11.33
C THR A 240 28.51 18.94 12.43
N TRP A 241 28.05 17.73 12.56
CA TRP A 241 27.13 17.34 13.63
C TRP A 241 27.42 15.92 14.05
N ASP A 242 26.78 15.45 15.08
CA ASP A 242 27.00 14.17 15.73
C ASP A 242 28.47 13.86 16.00
N GLY A 243 28.73 13.21 17.09
CA GLY A 243 30.07 12.81 17.44
C GLY A 243 30.06 11.47 18.15
N ALA A 244 31.02 10.63 17.82
CA ALA A 244 31.19 9.32 18.42
C ALA A 244 32.61 9.17 18.96
N VAL A 245 32.75 8.54 20.12
CA VAL A 245 34.03 8.34 20.79
C VAL A 245 34.14 6.90 21.25
N SER A 246 35.28 6.28 20.99
CA SER A 246 35.70 5.02 21.60
C SER A 246 37.04 5.17 22.29
N ALA A 247 37.52 4.13 22.96
CA ALA A 247 38.85 4.14 23.56
C ALA A 247 39.97 4.38 22.55
N THR A 248 39.76 4.14 21.24
CA THR A 248 40.78 4.18 20.21
C THR A 248 40.59 5.28 19.17
N HIS A 249 39.36 5.71 18.93
CA HIS A 249 39.01 6.64 17.84
C HIS A 249 37.97 7.67 18.27
N VAL A 250 37.94 8.77 17.53
CA VAL A 250 36.84 9.72 17.48
C VAL A 250 36.32 9.78 16.05
N ALA A 251 35.03 10.01 15.88
CA ALA A 251 34.42 10.19 14.58
C ALA A 251 33.28 11.20 14.64
N TRP A 252 32.99 11.86 13.54
CA TRP A 252 31.87 12.79 13.41
C TRP A 252 31.38 12.83 11.96
N ARG A 253 30.19 13.37 11.77
CA ARG A 253 29.64 13.62 10.43
C ARG A 253 30.08 14.97 9.92
N GLU A 254 30.38 15.03 8.63
CA GLU A 254 30.84 16.23 7.95
C GLU A 254 30.13 16.34 6.59
N ALA A 255 29.46 17.47 6.32
CA ALA A 255 28.93 17.78 5.02
C ALA A 255 29.94 18.63 4.24
N ARG A 256 30.31 18.16 3.06
CA ARG A 256 31.09 18.92 2.08
C ARG A 256 30.21 19.29 0.90
N LEU A 257 30.54 20.36 0.18
CA LEU A 257 29.79 20.76 -1.03
C LEU A 257 29.69 19.59 -2.03
N GLY A 258 28.58 18.84 -1.94
CA GLY A 258 28.24 17.73 -2.82
C GLY A 258 28.53 16.31 -2.31
N ASP A 259 29.20 16.16 -1.16
CA ASP A 259 29.51 14.85 -0.57
C ASP A 259 29.38 14.90 0.97
N ASP A 260 28.45 14.15 1.51
CA ASP A 260 28.30 13.94 2.94
C ASP A 260 29.02 12.65 3.37
N GLY A 261 29.64 12.66 4.56
CA GLY A 261 30.38 11.48 5.01
C GLY A 261 30.74 11.51 6.50
N ILE A 262 31.46 10.48 6.90
CA ILE A 262 32.03 10.37 8.26
C ILE A 262 33.52 10.61 8.18
N VAL A 263 34.01 11.44 9.10
CA VAL A 263 35.45 11.57 9.40
C VAL A 263 35.76 10.74 10.64
N ALA A 264 36.80 9.91 10.59
CA ALA A 264 37.32 9.19 11.74
C ALA A 264 38.79 9.50 11.94
N VAL A 265 39.20 9.64 13.21
CA VAL A 265 40.56 9.98 13.64
C VAL A 265 40.97 9.09 14.81
N ARG A 266 42.21 8.57 14.80
CA ARG A 266 42.76 7.79 15.91
C ARG A 266 43.10 8.71 17.11
N ARG A 267 42.75 8.32 18.33
CA ARG A 267 43.14 9.02 19.57
C ARG A 267 44.65 8.92 19.79
N GLY A 268 45.23 9.92 20.44
CA GLY A 268 46.66 9.89 20.85
C GLY A 268 47.66 10.48 19.90
N GLY A 269 47.25 11.24 18.89
CA GLY A 269 48.07 12.19 18.16
C GLY A 269 48.58 11.72 16.79
N GLY A 270 48.52 12.61 15.81
CA GLY A 270 49.19 12.47 14.48
C GLY A 270 48.51 11.59 13.43
N GLY A 271 47.34 11.02 13.74
CA GLY A 271 46.60 10.22 12.77
C GLY A 271 46.00 11.07 11.64
N SER A 272 46.12 10.60 10.38
CA SER A 272 45.40 11.21 9.27
C SER A 272 43.91 11.06 9.43
N ARG A 273 43.14 12.11 9.08
CA ARG A 273 41.69 12.02 8.95
C ARG A 273 41.33 11.02 7.87
N GLN A 274 40.54 10.04 8.19
CA GLN A 274 40.00 9.08 7.23
C GLN A 274 38.57 9.49 6.88
N TRP A 275 38.27 9.52 5.58
CA TRP A 275 36.97 9.93 5.04
C TRP A 275 36.20 8.72 4.53
N PHE A 276 34.90 8.64 4.90
CA PHE A 276 33.97 7.57 4.52
C PHE A 276 32.74 8.19 3.86
N PRO A 277 32.62 8.16 2.52
CA PRO A 277 31.65 8.96 1.74
C PRO A 277 30.21 8.44 1.74
N GLU A 278 29.92 7.26 2.26
CA GLU A 278 28.63 6.59 2.07
C GLU A 278 27.68 6.69 3.27
N ALA A 279 27.94 7.56 4.24
CA ALA A 279 27.08 7.69 5.41
C ALA A 279 26.00 8.74 5.18
N HIS A 280 24.75 8.35 5.29
CA HIS A 280 23.63 9.28 5.28
C HIS A 280 23.66 10.15 6.54
N VAL A 281 23.48 11.45 6.36
CA VAL A 281 23.63 12.46 7.42
C VAL A 281 22.63 12.35 8.57
N GLU A 282 21.50 11.66 8.37
CA GLU A 282 20.45 11.49 9.39
C GLU A 282 20.63 10.21 10.25
N ASP A 283 21.57 9.33 9.91
CA ASP A 283 21.78 8.08 10.64
C ASP A 283 22.62 8.33 11.89
N PRO A 284 22.24 7.83 13.09
CA PRO A 284 23.07 7.95 14.29
C PRO A 284 24.40 7.24 14.10
N LEU A 285 25.47 7.84 14.61
CA LEU A 285 26.83 7.34 14.54
C LEU A 285 27.33 6.89 15.91
N TYR A 286 27.88 5.68 15.97
CA TYR A 286 28.50 5.11 17.17
C TYR A 286 29.90 4.56 16.83
N LEU A 287 30.77 4.42 17.84
CA LEU A 287 32.05 3.76 17.73
C LEU A 287 32.14 2.57 18.71
N VAL A 288 32.61 1.43 18.22
CA VAL A 288 32.89 0.23 19.00
C VAL A 288 34.32 -0.18 18.75
N GLY A 289 35.24 0.25 19.64
CA GLY A 289 36.67 0.11 19.36
C GLY A 289 37.10 0.85 18.10
N GLY A 290 37.68 0.13 17.14
CA GLY A 290 38.08 0.63 15.82
C GLY A 290 37.02 0.47 14.71
N TRP A 291 35.75 0.29 15.07
CA TRP A 291 34.65 0.11 14.16
C TRP A 291 33.61 1.21 14.31
N MET A 292 33.19 1.80 13.21
CA MET A 292 32.01 2.67 13.15
C MET A 292 30.75 1.79 13.13
N ALA A 293 29.69 2.22 13.81
CA ALA A 293 28.39 1.57 13.76
C ALA A 293 27.32 2.63 13.43
N TYR A 294 26.48 2.35 12.43
CA TYR A 294 25.49 3.28 11.92
C TYR A 294 24.34 2.53 11.22
N GLY A 295 23.25 3.24 10.96
CA GLY A 295 22.08 2.74 10.24
C GLY A 295 20.89 3.65 10.51
N GLN A 296 19.81 3.46 9.76
CA GLN A 296 18.58 4.23 9.94
C GLN A 296 17.76 3.65 11.08
N LYS A 297 17.42 4.49 12.07
CA LYS A 297 16.45 4.08 13.10
C LYS A 297 15.13 3.73 12.42
N ALA A 298 14.61 2.54 12.70
CA ALA A 298 13.28 2.16 12.27
C ALA A 298 12.26 3.10 12.93
N HIS A 299 11.54 3.85 12.13
CA HIS A 299 10.46 4.73 12.56
C HIS A 299 9.32 4.59 11.58
N ILE A 300 8.15 4.24 12.09
CA ILE A 300 6.93 4.33 11.30
C ILE A 300 6.25 5.63 11.69
N ASP A 301 6.28 6.60 10.79
CA ASP A 301 5.48 7.81 10.95
C ASP A 301 4.00 7.45 10.81
N ALA A 302 3.31 7.32 11.94
CA ALA A 302 1.87 7.03 11.98
C ALA A 302 1.04 8.16 11.32
N SER A 303 1.64 9.32 11.05
CA SER A 303 1.00 10.44 10.37
C SER A 303 1.06 10.35 8.85
N ALA A 304 1.79 9.41 8.26
CA ALA A 304 1.81 9.17 6.82
C ALA A 304 0.50 8.56 6.29
N SER A 305 -0.63 9.21 6.59
CA SER A 305 -1.96 8.95 6.02
C SER A 305 -2.06 9.32 4.53
N SER A 306 -1.01 9.86 3.96
CA SER A 306 -0.91 10.15 2.54
C SER A 306 -0.04 9.07 1.88
N GLY A 307 -0.66 8.03 1.30
CA GLY A 307 -0.22 7.16 0.19
C GLY A 307 1.27 7.09 -0.24
N GLY A 308 2.17 7.62 0.55
CA GLY A 308 3.61 7.48 0.36
C GLY A 308 3.99 6.04 0.66
N ALA A 309 4.51 5.32 -0.33
CA ALA A 309 5.24 4.10 -0.08
C ALA A 309 6.25 4.41 1.03
N ALA A 310 6.26 3.61 2.13
CA ALA A 310 7.37 3.69 3.07
C ALA A 310 8.64 3.53 2.25
N ASP A 311 9.62 4.37 2.55
CA ASP A 311 10.93 4.26 1.91
C ASP A 311 11.40 2.81 2.06
N PRO A 312 11.54 2.04 0.97
CA PRO A 312 11.95 0.65 1.04
C PRO A 312 13.40 0.48 1.51
N THR A 313 14.08 1.57 1.82
CA THR A 313 15.47 1.61 2.21
C THR A 313 15.68 1.82 3.71
N VAL A 314 15.01 1.03 4.58
CA VAL A 314 15.45 0.94 5.98
C VAL A 314 16.88 0.40 5.97
N ARG A 315 17.84 1.27 6.29
CA ARG A 315 19.25 0.87 6.34
C ARG A 315 19.52 0.08 7.62
N PRO A 316 20.03 -1.17 7.51
CA PRO A 316 20.27 -2.02 8.65
C PRO A 316 21.38 -1.46 9.54
N PHE A 317 21.42 -1.91 10.79
CA PHE A 317 22.52 -1.56 11.71
C PHE A 317 23.81 -2.24 11.25
N THR A 318 24.72 -1.44 10.71
CA THR A 318 25.93 -1.87 10.02
C THR A 318 27.16 -1.42 10.81
N VAL A 319 28.15 -2.28 10.90
CA VAL A 319 29.49 -1.91 11.39
C VAL A 319 30.47 -1.84 10.25
N GLN A 320 31.39 -0.87 10.31
CA GLN A 320 32.45 -0.66 9.32
C GLN A 320 33.79 -0.44 10.02
N SER A 321 34.78 -1.26 9.65
CA SER A 321 36.15 -1.07 10.14
C SER A 321 36.75 0.23 9.66
N ILE A 322 37.30 1.02 10.58
CA ILE A 322 38.02 2.25 10.25
C ILE A 322 39.34 1.92 9.53
N GLU A 323 39.99 0.82 9.90
CA GLU A 323 41.28 0.46 9.34
C GLU A 323 41.18 -0.21 7.96
N THR A 324 40.25 -1.16 7.80
CA THR A 324 40.18 -1.99 6.57
C THR A 324 39.04 -1.58 5.62
N GLY A 325 38.06 -0.82 6.10
CA GLY A 325 36.85 -0.52 5.35
C GLY A 325 35.84 -1.69 5.28
N GLU A 326 36.12 -2.84 5.91
CA GLU A 326 35.23 -3.99 5.94
C GLU A 326 33.86 -3.60 6.53
N LYS A 327 32.77 -4.01 5.87
CA LYS A 327 31.40 -3.75 6.33
C LYS A 327 30.71 -5.05 6.69
N ALA A 328 29.87 -5.03 7.75
CA ALA A 328 29.01 -6.13 8.12
C ALA A 328 27.71 -5.62 8.73
N VAL A 329 26.58 -6.24 8.33
CA VAL A 329 25.28 -6.01 8.97
C VAL A 329 25.22 -6.85 10.24
N LEU A 330 24.90 -6.21 11.39
CA LEU A 330 24.73 -6.89 12.68
C LEU A 330 23.26 -7.10 13.03
N LEU A 331 22.41 -6.12 12.73
CA LEU A 331 20.95 -6.23 12.93
C LEU A 331 20.24 -5.79 11.66
N THR A 332 19.18 -6.48 11.30
CA THR A 332 18.41 -6.16 10.09
C THR A 332 17.61 -4.87 10.22
N ALA A 333 17.25 -4.50 11.45
CA ALA A 333 16.63 -3.22 11.79
C ALA A 333 16.86 -2.91 13.28
N PHE A 334 16.75 -1.61 13.66
CA PHE A 334 16.86 -1.17 15.04
C PHE A 334 16.05 0.11 15.27
N SER A 335 15.62 0.36 16.51
CA SER A 335 14.84 1.55 16.91
C SER A 335 15.60 2.51 17.80
N SER A 336 16.42 2.01 18.71
CA SER A 336 17.22 2.83 19.62
C SER A 336 18.56 2.18 19.91
N ALA A 337 19.56 3.01 20.26
CA ALA A 337 20.85 2.53 20.69
C ALA A 337 21.46 3.52 21.70
N VAL A 338 22.23 3.00 22.66
CA VAL A 338 22.91 3.79 23.70
C VAL A 338 24.30 3.23 23.99
N ALA A 339 25.17 4.08 24.55
CA ALA A 339 26.45 3.64 25.09
C ALA A 339 26.24 2.63 26.22
N GLY A 340 27.08 1.62 26.25
CA GLY A 340 27.12 0.57 27.28
C GLY A 340 28.47 0.50 27.99
N PRO A 341 28.57 -0.37 28.99
CA PRO A 341 29.82 -0.54 29.76
C PRO A 341 30.93 -1.15 28.87
N GLY A 342 32.19 -0.81 29.22
CA GLY A 342 33.36 -1.40 28.53
C GLY A 342 33.51 -1.06 27.05
N GLY A 343 33.01 0.08 26.63
CA GLY A 343 33.05 0.51 25.20
C GLY A 343 32.09 -0.21 24.28
N SER A 344 31.08 -0.89 24.86
CA SER A 344 29.97 -1.51 24.12
C SER A 344 28.88 -0.52 23.77
N ILE A 345 27.99 -0.91 22.89
CA ILE A 345 26.69 -0.26 22.68
C ILE A 345 25.55 -1.28 22.90
N LEU A 346 24.43 -0.80 23.43
CA LEU A 346 23.21 -1.58 23.48
C LEU A 346 22.24 -1.06 22.45
N VAL A 347 21.70 -1.97 21.64
CA VAL A 347 20.86 -1.65 20.48
C VAL A 347 19.55 -2.41 20.61
N ARG A 348 18.43 -1.70 20.64
CA ARG A 348 17.10 -2.27 20.49
C ARG A 348 16.86 -2.56 19.02
N GLY A 349 16.83 -3.83 18.65
CA GLY A 349 16.72 -4.23 17.25
C GLY A 349 16.37 -5.71 17.10
N GLY A 350 16.72 -6.27 15.95
CA GLY A 350 16.43 -7.67 15.73
C GLY A 350 17.11 -8.31 14.53
N THR A 351 17.16 -9.64 14.59
CA THR A 351 17.53 -10.50 13.47
C THR A 351 16.49 -11.60 13.26
N PRO A 352 16.34 -12.15 12.04
CA PRO A 352 15.42 -13.26 11.81
C PRO A 352 15.68 -14.50 12.69
N GLU A 353 16.94 -14.73 13.03
CA GLU A 353 17.39 -15.94 13.75
C GLU A 353 17.18 -15.84 15.26
N ARG A 354 17.37 -14.63 15.83
CA ARG A 354 17.35 -14.41 17.29
C ARG A 354 16.13 -13.62 17.77
N GLY A 355 15.33 -13.11 16.84
CA GLY A 355 14.14 -12.33 17.16
C GLY A 355 14.44 -10.90 17.57
N GLU A 356 13.46 -10.28 18.20
CA GLU A 356 13.45 -8.88 18.60
C GLU A 356 13.86 -8.74 20.08
N GLY A 357 14.73 -7.76 20.35
CA GLY A 357 15.21 -7.54 21.71
C GLY A 357 16.30 -6.49 21.82
N LEU A 358 17.03 -6.55 22.93
CA LEU A 358 18.18 -5.71 23.23
C LEU A 358 19.46 -6.48 22.94
N TYR A 359 20.28 -5.95 22.05
CA TYR A 359 21.54 -6.54 21.65
C TYR A 359 22.71 -5.72 22.18
N ARG A 360 23.68 -6.41 22.79
CA ARG A 360 24.98 -5.83 23.17
C ARG A 360 25.97 -6.05 22.05
N ILE A 361 26.66 -4.98 21.64
CA ILE A 361 27.73 -5.02 20.64
C ILE A 361 29.00 -4.52 21.31
N SER A 362 29.95 -5.40 21.58
CA SER A 362 31.17 -5.13 22.33
C SER A 362 32.40 -5.10 21.43
N PRO A 363 33.41 -4.25 21.75
CA PRO A 363 34.68 -4.30 21.06
C PRO A 363 35.39 -5.63 21.39
N ARG A 364 36.04 -6.20 20.39
CA ARG A 364 36.86 -7.41 20.57
C ARG A 364 38.29 -7.02 20.95
N ALA A 365 38.91 -7.81 21.85
CA ALA A 365 40.28 -7.58 22.31
C ALA A 365 41.31 -7.70 21.17
N ASP A 366 41.03 -8.48 20.13
CA ASP A 366 41.86 -8.65 18.95
C ASP A 366 41.64 -7.55 17.87
N GLY A 367 40.75 -6.59 18.13
CA GLY A 367 40.34 -5.55 17.17
C GLY A 367 39.46 -6.06 16.03
N GLY A 368 39.10 -7.33 16.04
CA GLY A 368 38.25 -7.96 15.04
C GLY A 368 36.81 -7.42 15.02
N ARG A 369 36.03 -7.90 14.07
CA ARG A 369 34.64 -7.48 13.86
C ARG A 369 33.79 -7.72 15.12
N PRO A 370 33.07 -6.70 15.61
CA PRO A 370 32.13 -6.85 16.71
C PRO A 370 30.99 -7.82 16.36
N GLU A 371 30.44 -8.47 17.37
CA GLU A 371 29.28 -9.34 17.23
C GLU A 371 28.12 -8.84 18.10
N ALA A 372 26.88 -9.07 17.64
CA ALA A 372 25.70 -8.72 18.40
C ALA A 372 25.27 -9.91 19.28
N GLU A 373 25.23 -9.70 20.60
CA GLU A 373 24.77 -10.65 21.62
C GLU A 373 23.38 -10.24 22.10
N LEU A 374 22.38 -11.13 22.03
CA LEU A 374 21.05 -10.87 22.57
C LEU A 374 21.11 -10.94 24.11
N VAL A 375 20.90 -9.82 24.81
CA VAL A 375 20.97 -9.73 26.28
C VAL A 375 19.59 -9.65 26.95
N ALA A 376 18.59 -9.15 26.22
CA ALA A 376 17.20 -9.16 26.67
C ALA A 376 16.28 -9.35 25.47
N SER A 377 15.14 -10.05 25.64
CA SER A 377 14.24 -10.41 24.54
C SER A 377 12.81 -9.92 24.77
N THR A 378 12.14 -9.44 23.72
CA THR A 378 10.70 -9.19 23.74
C THR A 378 9.89 -10.48 23.60
N GLY A 379 10.53 -11.60 23.27
CA GLY A 379 9.87 -12.86 22.95
C GLY A 379 9.19 -12.88 21.57
N GLN A 380 9.42 -11.86 20.74
CA GLN A 380 8.83 -11.76 19.39
C GLN A 380 9.83 -12.16 18.30
N SER A 381 9.31 -12.86 17.29
CA SER A 381 10.03 -12.98 16.01
C SER A 381 10.02 -11.64 15.28
N THR A 382 11.11 -11.26 14.61
CA THR A 382 11.12 -10.13 13.70
C THR A 382 10.31 -10.41 12.44
N VAL A 383 10.07 -11.67 12.09
CA VAL A 383 9.38 -12.09 10.89
C VAL A 383 7.88 -12.24 11.18
N VAL A 384 7.06 -11.43 10.51
CA VAL A 384 5.61 -11.64 10.47
C VAL A 384 5.30 -12.67 9.38
N THR A 385 4.45 -13.65 9.67
CA THR A 385 4.01 -14.65 8.69
C THR A 385 2.49 -14.66 8.57
N LEU A 386 2.01 -14.99 7.36
CA LEU A 386 0.61 -15.30 7.12
C LEU A 386 0.39 -16.77 7.50
N THR A 387 -0.35 -17.02 8.59
CA THR A 387 -0.63 -18.37 9.11
C THR A 387 -1.89 -18.99 8.53
N GLY A 388 -2.77 -18.18 7.95
CA GLY A 388 -3.99 -18.61 7.29
C GLY A 388 -4.65 -17.48 6.50
N SER A 389 -5.50 -17.85 5.54
CA SER A 389 -6.35 -16.90 4.84
C SER A 389 -7.71 -17.53 4.51
N THR A 390 -8.75 -16.71 4.60
CA THR A 390 -10.10 -17.03 4.14
C THR A 390 -10.42 -16.07 3.01
N THR A 391 -10.15 -16.50 1.77
CA THR A 391 -10.40 -15.69 0.57
C THR A 391 -11.17 -16.54 -0.42
N PRO A 392 -12.29 -16.03 -0.98
CA PRO A 392 -13.05 -16.78 -1.97
C PRO A 392 -12.23 -16.94 -3.24
N GLN A 393 -12.43 -18.05 -3.96
CA GLN A 393 -11.79 -18.26 -5.27
C GLN A 393 -12.66 -17.70 -6.40
N THR A 394 -13.98 -17.76 -6.24
CA THR A 394 -14.94 -17.25 -7.20
C THR A 394 -16.10 -16.62 -6.46
N LEU A 395 -16.57 -15.48 -6.95
CA LEU A 395 -17.71 -14.74 -6.44
C LEU A 395 -18.74 -14.56 -7.53
N THR A 396 -20.01 -14.76 -7.20
CA THR A 396 -21.14 -14.45 -8.07
C THR A 396 -21.69 -13.04 -7.80
N GLY A 397 -22.50 -12.52 -8.75
CA GLY A 397 -23.18 -11.23 -8.56
C GLY A 397 -24.02 -11.17 -7.29
N ASP A 398 -24.73 -12.26 -6.96
CA ASP A 398 -25.59 -12.36 -5.77
C ASP A 398 -24.79 -12.35 -4.47
N GLN A 399 -23.63 -13.01 -4.46
CA GLN A 399 -22.72 -12.96 -3.31
C GLN A 399 -22.17 -11.55 -3.09
N LEU A 400 -21.80 -10.85 -4.17
CA LEU A 400 -21.33 -9.48 -4.09
C LEU A 400 -22.41 -8.51 -3.59
N ALA A 401 -23.67 -8.70 -3.96
CA ALA A 401 -24.77 -7.85 -3.51
C ALA A 401 -25.01 -7.93 -1.98
N ASN A 402 -24.62 -9.06 -1.37
CA ASN A 402 -24.73 -9.28 0.09
C ASN A 402 -23.43 -8.92 0.85
N GLY A 403 -22.39 -8.53 0.15
CA GLY A 403 -21.04 -8.35 0.70
C GLY A 403 -20.30 -9.66 0.93
N VAL A 404 -18.98 -9.58 0.98
CA VAL A 404 -18.09 -10.75 1.08
C VAL A 404 -17.02 -10.51 2.14
N ASP A 405 -16.83 -11.50 3.00
CA ASP A 405 -15.81 -11.45 4.04
C ASP A 405 -14.49 -12.06 3.57
N PHE A 406 -13.43 -11.28 3.67
CA PHE A 406 -12.04 -11.72 3.52
C PHE A 406 -11.40 -11.78 4.90
N GLY A 407 -10.46 -12.70 5.09
CA GLY A 407 -9.72 -12.81 6.33
C GLY A 407 -8.30 -13.29 6.14
N TRP A 408 -7.37 -12.73 6.93
CA TRP A 408 -5.95 -13.10 6.96
C TRP A 408 -5.52 -13.26 8.40
N ASP A 409 -4.91 -14.40 8.72
CA ASP A 409 -4.42 -14.70 10.05
C ASP A 409 -2.90 -14.47 10.08
N LEU A 410 -2.45 -13.58 10.95
CA LEU A 410 -1.07 -13.16 11.11
C LEU A 410 -0.46 -13.76 12.36
N SER A 411 0.83 -14.09 12.33
CA SER A 411 1.57 -14.65 13.48
C SER A 411 1.70 -13.67 14.65
N ARG A 412 1.59 -12.34 14.39
CA ARG A 412 1.62 -11.27 15.41
C ARG A 412 0.72 -10.11 15.01
N GLY A 413 0.23 -9.34 15.99
CA GLY A 413 -0.74 -8.27 15.81
C GLY A 413 -0.18 -6.86 15.90
N ASP A 414 1.02 -6.68 16.48
CA ASP A 414 1.72 -5.42 16.60
C ASP A 414 2.37 -4.99 15.25
N ALA A 415 1.51 -4.88 14.26
CA ALA A 415 1.89 -4.55 12.89
C ALA A 415 0.81 -3.72 12.19
N TYR A 416 1.23 -2.80 11.35
CA TYR A 416 0.37 -2.14 10.39
C TYR A 416 0.01 -3.08 9.27
N VAL A 417 -1.26 -3.14 8.92
CA VAL A 417 -1.74 -3.98 7.84
C VAL A 417 -2.45 -3.14 6.81
N ARG A 418 -2.07 -3.32 5.56
CA ARG A 418 -2.75 -2.76 4.39
C ARG A 418 -3.16 -3.90 3.46
N VAL A 419 -4.41 -3.93 3.06
CA VAL A 419 -4.91 -4.85 2.04
C VAL A 419 -5.47 -4.07 0.87
N GLY A 420 -5.05 -4.43 -0.33
CA GLY A 420 -5.58 -3.90 -1.59
C GLY A 420 -6.34 -4.98 -2.35
N LEU A 421 -7.49 -4.65 -2.94
CA LEU A 421 -8.18 -5.44 -3.95
C LEU A 421 -8.06 -4.71 -5.28
N THR A 422 -7.49 -5.34 -6.30
CA THR A 422 -7.25 -4.73 -7.61
C THR A 422 -7.92 -5.56 -8.70
N HIS A 423 -8.83 -4.96 -9.47
CA HIS A 423 -9.34 -5.59 -10.68
C HIS A 423 -8.25 -5.60 -11.75
N VAL A 424 -7.79 -6.80 -12.14
CA VAL A 424 -6.59 -6.98 -12.97
C VAL A 424 -6.66 -6.24 -14.30
N ARG A 425 -7.81 -6.33 -14.98
CA ARG A 425 -7.98 -5.74 -16.32
C ARG A 425 -8.01 -4.20 -16.28
N SER A 426 -8.74 -3.60 -15.33
CA SER A 426 -8.91 -2.14 -15.28
C SER A 426 -7.85 -1.42 -14.44
N GLY A 427 -7.06 -2.15 -13.64
CA GLY A 427 -6.12 -1.58 -12.69
C GLY A 427 -6.78 -0.79 -11.54
N LYS A 428 -8.12 -0.85 -11.42
CA LYS A 428 -8.82 -0.19 -10.31
C LYS A 428 -8.58 -0.93 -9.03
N SER A 429 -8.30 -0.18 -7.98
CA SER A 429 -7.90 -0.72 -6.69
C SER A 429 -8.69 -0.08 -5.55
N LEU A 430 -9.08 -0.90 -4.60
CA LEU A 430 -9.59 -0.52 -3.28
C LEU A 430 -8.55 -0.87 -2.26
N THR A 431 -8.39 -0.04 -1.22
CA THR A 431 -7.44 -0.30 -0.15
C THR A 431 -8.11 -0.09 1.20
N GLN A 432 -7.83 -1.00 2.13
CA GLN A 432 -8.23 -0.91 3.54
C GLN A 432 -6.99 -1.04 4.41
N GLU A 433 -6.95 -0.28 5.50
CA GLU A 433 -5.85 -0.27 6.46
C GLU A 433 -6.36 -0.60 7.86
N TRP A 434 -5.53 -1.29 8.64
CA TRP A 434 -5.79 -1.61 10.04
C TRP A 434 -4.64 -1.08 10.89
N PRO A 435 -4.95 -0.39 11.98
CA PRO A 435 -3.94 0.05 12.94
C PRO A 435 -3.32 -1.15 13.65
N VAL A 436 -2.22 -0.89 14.32
CA VAL A 436 -1.51 -1.85 15.17
C VAL A 436 -2.40 -2.32 16.31
N ALA A 437 -2.30 -3.61 16.67
CA ALA A 437 -2.89 -4.14 17.89
C ALA A 437 -1.86 -4.12 19.03
N ALA A 438 -2.30 -3.69 20.21
CA ALA A 438 -1.38 -3.38 21.32
C ALA A 438 -0.68 -4.59 21.96
N ASP A 439 -1.17 -5.83 21.75
CA ASP A 439 -0.74 -7.00 22.53
C ASP A 439 0.27 -7.89 21.83
N GLY A 440 0.56 -7.67 20.54
CA GLY A 440 1.47 -8.50 19.75
C GLY A 440 1.04 -9.95 19.59
N ALA A 441 -0.15 -10.33 20.06
CA ALA A 441 -0.69 -11.67 19.91
C ALA A 441 -1.01 -11.98 18.42
N PRO A 442 -1.12 -13.26 18.03
CA PRO A 442 -1.60 -13.63 16.70
C PRO A 442 -2.94 -12.95 16.39
N ARG A 443 -3.06 -12.36 15.20
CA ARG A 443 -4.19 -11.50 14.85
C ARG A 443 -4.88 -11.95 13.58
N ARG A 444 -6.21 -11.94 13.60
CA ARG A 444 -7.02 -12.02 12.39
C ARG A 444 -7.39 -10.62 11.89
N VAL A 445 -7.02 -10.32 10.65
CA VAL A 445 -7.48 -9.14 9.90
C VAL A 445 -8.67 -9.57 9.07
N ALA A 446 -9.80 -8.90 9.23
CA ALA A 446 -11.04 -9.18 8.50
C ALA A 446 -11.49 -7.95 7.73
N TRP A 447 -11.90 -8.15 6.47
CA TRP A 447 -12.45 -7.12 5.61
C TRP A 447 -13.78 -7.56 5.03
N HIS A 448 -14.84 -6.87 5.40
CA HIS A 448 -16.12 -7.02 4.73
C HIS A 448 -16.16 -6.10 3.50
N TRP A 449 -16.05 -6.69 2.30
CA TRP A 449 -16.14 -5.96 1.05
C TRP A 449 -17.60 -5.94 0.58
N ASP A 450 -18.17 -4.76 0.38
CA ASP A 450 -19.57 -4.56 -0.05
C ASP A 450 -19.78 -4.77 -1.56
N GLY A 451 -18.82 -5.35 -2.27
CA GLY A 451 -18.90 -5.65 -3.69
C GLY A 451 -18.85 -4.42 -4.59
N LYS A 452 -18.24 -3.33 -4.11
CA LYS A 452 -18.08 -2.09 -4.90
C LYS A 452 -16.63 -1.74 -5.14
N ASP A 453 -16.37 -1.13 -6.30
CA ASP A 453 -15.07 -0.60 -6.72
C ASP A 453 -15.07 0.92 -6.66
N VAL A 454 -13.89 1.53 -6.48
CA VAL A 454 -13.71 2.98 -6.55
C VAL A 454 -13.59 3.42 -8.01
N GLU A 455 -14.51 4.22 -8.50
CA GLU A 455 -14.45 4.77 -9.85
C GLU A 455 -13.36 5.84 -10.03
N ARG A 456 -13.14 6.68 -9.00
CA ARG A 456 -12.13 7.76 -9.00
C ARG A 456 -11.56 7.92 -7.59
N PRO A 457 -10.31 8.37 -7.40
CA PRO A 457 -9.80 8.76 -6.09
C PRO A 457 -10.73 9.80 -5.44
N GLY A 458 -11.29 9.48 -4.27
CA GLY A 458 -12.30 10.30 -3.59
C GLY A 458 -13.69 10.29 -4.24
N GLY A 459 -13.98 9.32 -5.13
CA GLY A 459 -15.15 9.31 -6.02
C GLY A 459 -16.21 8.27 -5.70
N LEU A 460 -17.22 8.25 -6.57
CA LEU A 460 -18.37 7.35 -6.49
C LEU A 460 -17.93 5.88 -6.52
N LEU A 461 -18.57 5.08 -5.68
CA LEU A 461 -18.46 3.62 -5.72
C LEU A 461 -19.37 3.09 -6.82
N SER A 462 -18.88 2.14 -7.61
CA SER A 462 -19.66 1.38 -8.59
C SER A 462 -19.65 -0.11 -8.24
N PRO A 463 -20.61 -0.92 -8.71
CA PRO A 463 -20.55 -2.35 -8.52
C PRO A 463 -19.23 -2.94 -9.04
N ALA A 464 -18.69 -3.94 -8.36
CA ALA A 464 -17.47 -4.62 -8.77
C ALA A 464 -17.64 -5.28 -10.13
N ARG A 465 -16.64 -5.15 -11.00
CA ARG A 465 -16.66 -5.65 -12.36
C ARG A 465 -16.46 -7.17 -12.43
N ALA A 466 -16.99 -7.76 -13.48
CA ALA A 466 -16.68 -9.14 -13.83
C ALA A 466 -15.20 -9.28 -14.21
N GLY A 467 -14.55 -10.35 -13.78
CA GLY A 467 -13.17 -10.65 -14.14
C GLY A 467 -12.30 -11.02 -12.95
N GLU A 468 -11.01 -11.07 -13.22
CA GLU A 468 -10.00 -11.44 -12.23
C GLU A 468 -9.63 -10.25 -11.33
N TYR A 469 -9.54 -10.51 -10.03
CA TYR A 469 -9.07 -9.62 -8.99
C TYR A 469 -7.83 -10.20 -8.34
N GLU A 470 -6.90 -9.33 -8.01
CA GLU A 470 -5.77 -9.64 -7.16
C GLU A 470 -5.96 -8.94 -5.81
N TRP A 471 -5.85 -9.70 -4.71
CA TRP A 471 -5.67 -9.11 -3.40
C TRP A 471 -4.18 -9.09 -3.05
N LYS A 472 -3.75 -8.03 -2.40
CA LYS A 472 -2.39 -7.86 -1.89
C LYS A 472 -2.45 -7.41 -0.45
N ILE A 473 -1.84 -8.21 0.45
CA ILE A 473 -1.64 -7.82 1.83
C ILE A 473 -0.18 -7.40 2.04
N VAL A 474 -0.01 -6.28 2.72
CA VAL A 474 1.28 -5.73 3.15
C VAL A 474 1.22 -5.56 4.65
N VAL A 475 2.17 -6.17 5.36
CA VAL A 475 2.22 -6.14 6.83
C VAL A 475 3.59 -5.63 7.25
N ARG A 476 3.61 -4.58 8.07
CA ARG A 476 4.83 -3.97 8.62
C ARG A 476 4.80 -4.04 10.12
N PRO A 477 5.83 -4.62 10.78
CA PRO A 477 5.98 -4.54 12.22
C PRO A 477 5.89 -3.08 12.69
N GLU A 478 5.22 -2.81 13.80
CA GLU A 478 5.01 -1.45 14.34
C GLU A 478 6.32 -0.70 14.54
N GLU A 479 7.29 -1.41 15.09
CA GLU A 479 8.61 -0.86 15.39
C GLU A 479 9.53 -0.75 14.15
N GLY A 480 9.09 -1.23 12.98
CA GLY A 480 9.95 -1.38 11.82
C GLY A 480 11.06 -2.41 12.00
N ILE A 481 11.07 -3.14 13.13
CA ILE A 481 12.06 -4.18 13.41
C ILE A 481 11.61 -5.48 12.75
N GLY A 482 12.10 -5.72 11.55
CA GLY A 482 11.80 -6.90 10.74
C GLY A 482 11.38 -6.57 9.32
N PRO A 483 11.39 -7.58 8.44
CA PRO A 483 11.01 -7.40 7.05
C PRO A 483 9.51 -7.18 6.90
N GLU A 484 9.14 -6.42 5.89
CA GLU A 484 7.76 -6.31 5.44
C GLU A 484 7.30 -7.67 4.88
N LEU A 485 6.14 -8.15 5.32
CA LEU A 485 5.46 -9.27 4.66
C LEU A 485 4.62 -8.74 3.51
N VAL A 486 4.89 -9.22 2.30
CA VAL A 486 4.07 -8.95 1.12
C VAL A 486 3.61 -10.27 0.55
N THR A 487 2.29 -10.43 0.44
CA THR A 487 1.70 -11.63 -0.16
C THR A 487 0.49 -11.26 -1.01
N THR A 488 0.24 -12.03 -2.06
CA THR A 488 -0.86 -11.80 -3.01
C THR A 488 -1.64 -13.09 -3.24
N GLY A 489 -2.86 -12.94 -3.68
CA GLY A 489 -3.65 -14.04 -4.20
C GLY A 489 -4.71 -13.51 -5.16
N ARG A 490 -5.50 -14.40 -5.75
CA ARG A 490 -6.45 -14.05 -6.78
C ARG A 490 -7.82 -14.67 -6.53
N PHE A 491 -8.84 -13.99 -7.03
CA PHE A 491 -10.19 -14.50 -7.13
C PHE A 491 -10.86 -13.96 -8.39
N THR A 492 -11.96 -14.58 -8.80
CA THR A 492 -12.70 -14.19 -9.98
C THR A 492 -14.10 -13.75 -9.58
N VAL A 493 -14.52 -12.59 -10.07
CA VAL A 493 -15.92 -12.16 -10.04
C VAL A 493 -16.58 -12.69 -11.30
N ASN A 494 -17.51 -13.63 -11.13
CA ASN A 494 -18.25 -14.25 -12.22
C ASN A 494 -19.63 -13.60 -12.33
N ARG A 495 -19.82 -12.80 -13.39
CA ARG A 495 -21.13 -12.29 -13.80
C ARG A 495 -21.43 -12.83 -15.20
N PRO A 496 -22.58 -13.47 -15.44
CA PRO A 496 -23.01 -13.80 -16.78
C PRO A 496 -23.07 -12.52 -17.63
N PRO A 497 -22.69 -12.56 -18.92
CA PRO A 497 -22.84 -11.40 -19.79
C PRO A 497 -24.31 -10.95 -19.82
N ALA A 498 -24.58 -9.74 -19.37
CA ALA A 498 -25.89 -9.12 -19.44
C ALA A 498 -26.02 -8.30 -20.74
N PRO A 499 -27.20 -8.21 -21.34
CA PRO A 499 -27.45 -7.30 -22.44
C PRO A 499 -27.07 -5.86 -22.03
N HIS A 500 -26.34 -5.19 -22.89
CA HIS A 500 -25.90 -3.80 -22.66
C HIS A 500 -24.90 -3.54 -21.52
N ASP A 501 -24.39 -4.52 -20.80
CA ASP A 501 -23.34 -4.34 -19.79
C ASP A 501 -21.95 -4.40 -20.46
N PHE A 502 -21.50 -3.28 -21.02
CA PHE A 502 -20.26 -3.19 -21.79
C PHE A 502 -18.98 -3.12 -20.95
N ASP A 503 -19.08 -2.78 -19.66
CA ASP A 503 -17.92 -2.68 -18.77
C ASP A 503 -17.90 -3.74 -17.65
N GLY A 504 -18.90 -4.64 -17.63
CA GLY A 504 -18.96 -5.81 -16.75
C GLY A 504 -19.30 -5.47 -15.31
N ASP A 505 -19.88 -4.29 -15.03
CA ASP A 505 -20.23 -3.85 -13.67
C ASP A 505 -21.61 -4.34 -13.21
N GLY A 506 -22.34 -5.05 -14.10
CA GLY A 506 -23.66 -5.61 -13.83
C GLY A 506 -24.80 -4.62 -14.04
N THR A 507 -24.52 -3.41 -14.52
CA THR A 507 -25.53 -2.43 -14.89
C THR A 507 -25.55 -2.24 -16.41
N ALA A 508 -26.72 -1.87 -16.97
CA ALA A 508 -26.84 -1.70 -18.40
C ALA A 508 -26.27 -0.34 -18.84
N ASP A 509 -25.58 -0.34 -19.99
CA ASP A 509 -25.04 0.84 -20.66
C ASP A 509 -25.86 1.16 -21.90
N LEU A 510 -25.92 2.43 -22.29
CA LEU A 510 -26.50 2.85 -23.56
C LEU A 510 -25.37 3.30 -24.48
N LEU A 511 -25.33 2.73 -25.70
CA LEU A 511 -24.48 3.25 -26.76
C LEU A 511 -25.28 4.26 -27.59
N ALA A 512 -24.68 5.42 -27.87
CA ALA A 512 -25.31 6.41 -28.74
C ALA A 512 -24.28 7.13 -29.62
N ARG A 513 -24.67 7.34 -30.90
CA ARG A 513 -23.85 8.01 -31.88
C ARG A 513 -24.28 9.47 -32.03
N GLU A 514 -23.34 10.40 -31.96
CA GLU A 514 -23.61 11.79 -32.29
C GLU A 514 -23.65 12.03 -33.82
N PRO A 515 -24.28 13.12 -34.29
CA PRO A 515 -24.34 13.44 -35.74
C PRO A 515 -22.99 13.53 -36.44
N GLY A 516 -21.92 13.88 -35.71
CA GLY A 516 -20.54 13.91 -36.21
C GLY A 516 -19.87 12.54 -36.35
N GLY A 517 -20.55 11.46 -35.94
CA GLY A 517 -20.06 10.08 -36.05
C GLY A 517 -19.13 9.64 -34.95
N ARG A 518 -19.10 10.33 -33.79
CA ARG A 518 -18.50 9.79 -32.60
C ARG A 518 -19.51 8.91 -31.86
N LEU A 519 -19.06 7.76 -31.35
CA LEU A 519 -19.85 6.86 -30.50
C LEU A 519 -19.54 7.10 -29.05
N GLY A 520 -20.55 7.32 -28.23
CA GLY A 520 -20.47 7.41 -26.77
C GLY A 520 -21.04 6.16 -26.11
N SER A 521 -20.47 5.79 -24.96
CA SER A 521 -20.99 4.82 -24.02
C SER A 521 -21.43 5.55 -22.76
N PHE A 522 -22.70 5.41 -22.41
CA PHE A 522 -23.38 6.09 -21.31
C PHE A 522 -23.79 5.04 -20.27
N ARG A 523 -23.21 5.15 -19.08
CA ARG A 523 -23.44 4.18 -18.01
C ARG A 523 -24.67 4.53 -17.22
N THR A 524 -25.42 3.52 -16.86
CA THR A 524 -26.61 3.70 -16.03
C THR A 524 -26.42 3.12 -14.64
N GLN A 525 -27.27 3.54 -13.73
CA GLN A 525 -27.42 2.95 -12.41
C GLN A 525 -28.88 3.01 -11.99
N PRO A 526 -29.44 1.96 -11.37
CA PRO A 526 -30.74 2.01 -10.74
C PRO A 526 -30.81 3.13 -9.69
N VAL A 527 -31.88 3.91 -9.71
CA VAL A 527 -32.17 4.85 -8.61
C VAL A 527 -32.64 4.07 -7.38
N ALA A 528 -33.43 3.02 -7.64
CA ALA A 528 -33.82 1.99 -6.70
C ALA A 528 -34.19 0.74 -7.49
N VAL A 529 -34.10 -0.45 -6.88
CA VAL A 529 -34.53 -1.71 -7.51
C VAL A 529 -35.99 -1.61 -7.97
N GLY A 530 -36.22 -1.91 -9.26
CA GLY A 530 -37.56 -1.78 -9.88
C GLY A 530 -38.05 -0.35 -10.10
N GLY A 531 -37.19 0.64 -9.84
CA GLY A 531 -37.44 2.06 -10.07
C GLY A 531 -36.99 2.53 -11.46
N SER A 532 -36.60 3.80 -11.56
CA SER A 532 -35.97 4.38 -12.76
C SER A 532 -34.46 4.22 -12.74
N VAL A 533 -33.82 4.56 -13.85
CA VAL A 533 -32.36 4.62 -13.97
C VAL A 533 -31.87 6.06 -14.13
N LYS A 534 -30.64 6.33 -13.73
CA LYS A 534 -29.93 7.58 -13.93
C LYS A 534 -28.59 7.35 -14.60
N GLY A 535 -28.06 8.36 -15.28
CA GLY A 535 -26.69 8.36 -15.78
C GLY A 535 -25.68 8.51 -14.64
N THR A 536 -24.57 7.80 -14.71
CA THR A 536 -23.47 7.92 -13.73
C THR A 536 -22.24 8.54 -14.35
N SER A 537 -21.88 8.09 -15.53
CA SER A 537 -20.72 8.58 -16.26
C SER A 537 -20.84 8.19 -17.73
N TRP A 538 -20.05 8.82 -18.57
CA TRP A 538 -19.99 8.48 -19.99
C TRP A 538 -18.56 8.66 -20.54
N GLY A 539 -18.30 8.09 -21.70
CA GLY A 539 -17.02 8.20 -22.38
C GLY A 539 -17.14 7.98 -23.88
N TRP A 540 -16.20 8.53 -24.63
CA TRP A 540 -16.14 8.30 -26.08
C TRP A 540 -15.49 6.95 -26.40
N VAL A 541 -16.19 6.12 -27.16
CA VAL A 541 -15.68 4.85 -27.70
C VAL A 541 -14.77 5.12 -28.90
N GLY A 542 -15.12 6.10 -29.72
CA GLY A 542 -14.32 6.47 -30.89
C GLY A 542 -15.11 7.17 -31.99
N GLY A 543 -14.42 7.61 -33.01
CA GLY A 543 -15.00 8.26 -34.21
C GLY A 543 -15.11 7.33 -35.40
N GLY A 544 -15.72 7.85 -36.51
CA GLY A 544 -15.85 7.11 -37.75
C GLY A 544 -17.15 6.30 -37.93
N TRP A 545 -18.05 6.36 -36.94
CA TRP A 545 -19.29 5.55 -36.94
C TRP A 545 -20.36 6.06 -37.90
N GLN A 546 -20.21 7.24 -38.50
CA GLN A 546 -21.11 7.74 -39.56
C GLN A 546 -21.13 6.90 -40.84
N VAL A 547 -20.18 5.98 -41.00
CA VAL A 547 -20.15 5.06 -42.14
C VAL A 547 -21.25 3.99 -42.09
N TYR A 548 -21.80 3.77 -40.88
CA TYR A 548 -22.85 2.77 -40.68
C TYR A 548 -24.24 3.39 -40.76
N ASP A 549 -25.14 2.67 -41.39
CA ASP A 549 -26.56 3.04 -41.49
C ASP A 549 -27.46 2.21 -40.56
N ARG A 550 -26.94 1.15 -39.93
CA ARG A 550 -27.58 0.39 -38.88
C ARG A 550 -26.53 0.01 -37.79
N LEU A 551 -26.93 0.19 -36.57
CA LEU A 551 -26.15 -0.14 -35.37
C LEU A 551 -27.09 -0.83 -34.38
N GLU A 552 -26.68 -1.99 -33.84
CA GLU A 552 -27.46 -2.73 -32.85
C GLU A 552 -26.55 -3.35 -31.80
N THR A 553 -26.92 -3.26 -30.54
CA THR A 553 -26.34 -4.07 -29.47
C THR A 553 -26.89 -5.49 -29.61
N ALA A 554 -26.02 -6.43 -29.93
CA ALA A 554 -26.43 -7.79 -30.31
C ALA A 554 -26.38 -8.79 -29.13
N GLY A 555 -26.14 -8.35 -27.92
CA GLY A 555 -25.83 -9.25 -26.80
C GLY A 555 -24.52 -10.00 -27.07
N ASN A 556 -24.21 -11.02 -26.29
CA ASN A 556 -22.99 -11.82 -26.47
C ASN A 556 -23.13 -12.87 -27.56
N ILE A 557 -23.01 -12.49 -28.84
CA ILE A 557 -23.07 -13.39 -30.01
C ILE A 557 -21.72 -14.00 -30.35
N ALA A 558 -20.63 -13.50 -29.78
CA ALA A 558 -19.26 -13.96 -30.05
C ALA A 558 -18.69 -14.87 -28.97
N GLY A 559 -19.42 -15.15 -27.88
CA GLY A 559 -18.95 -15.96 -26.76
C GLY A 559 -17.90 -15.24 -25.88
N THR A 560 -17.96 -13.90 -25.80
CA THR A 560 -17.09 -13.06 -24.95
C THR A 560 -17.69 -12.91 -23.56
N THR A 561 -17.11 -12.03 -22.74
CA THR A 561 -17.61 -11.70 -21.39
C THR A 561 -18.50 -10.45 -21.37
N ALA A 562 -18.73 -9.81 -22.52
CA ALA A 562 -19.48 -8.57 -22.66
C ALA A 562 -20.34 -8.60 -23.92
N PRO A 563 -21.38 -7.77 -24.04
CA PRO A 563 -22.23 -7.69 -25.22
C PRO A 563 -21.45 -7.16 -26.44
N ASP A 564 -21.82 -7.65 -27.61
CA ASP A 564 -21.25 -7.31 -28.93
C ASP A 564 -22.13 -6.30 -29.64
N VAL A 565 -21.56 -5.60 -30.63
CA VAL A 565 -22.29 -4.72 -31.53
C VAL A 565 -22.20 -5.21 -32.97
N VAL A 566 -23.34 -5.25 -33.66
CA VAL A 566 -23.36 -5.40 -35.10
C VAL A 566 -23.59 -4.08 -35.81
N ALA A 567 -22.82 -3.81 -36.83
CA ALA A 567 -22.86 -2.55 -37.58
C ALA A 567 -22.93 -2.84 -39.08
N ARG A 568 -23.96 -2.32 -39.79
CA ARG A 568 -24.06 -2.42 -41.22
C ARG A 568 -23.56 -1.14 -41.87
N ASP A 569 -22.63 -1.26 -42.81
CA ASP A 569 -22.20 -0.13 -43.60
C ASP A 569 -23.13 0.10 -44.81
N ARG A 570 -22.99 1.27 -45.44
CA ARG A 570 -23.82 1.70 -46.57
C ARG A 570 -23.64 0.84 -47.83
N SER A 571 -22.58 0.02 -47.93
CA SER A 571 -22.36 -0.94 -48.99
C SER A 571 -23.06 -2.29 -48.72
N GLY A 572 -23.69 -2.42 -47.57
CA GLY A 572 -24.39 -3.63 -47.15
C GLY A 572 -23.50 -4.71 -46.59
N VAL A 573 -22.32 -4.35 -46.07
CA VAL A 573 -21.51 -5.28 -45.30
C VAL A 573 -21.90 -5.17 -43.81
N LEU A 574 -22.14 -6.31 -43.21
CA LEU A 574 -22.34 -6.41 -41.75
C LEU A 574 -21.01 -6.70 -41.07
N TRP A 575 -20.71 -5.93 -40.02
CA TRP A 575 -19.50 -5.98 -39.19
C TRP A 575 -19.86 -6.35 -37.76
N LEU A 576 -18.98 -7.11 -37.11
CA LEU A 576 -19.03 -7.45 -35.70
C LEU A 576 -17.98 -6.64 -34.96
N TYR A 577 -18.36 -5.96 -33.88
CA TYR A 577 -17.50 -5.42 -32.87
C TYR A 577 -17.69 -6.19 -31.57
N ARG A 578 -16.67 -6.95 -31.17
CA ARG A 578 -16.76 -7.76 -29.94
C ARG A 578 -16.64 -6.90 -28.72
N GLY A 579 -17.48 -7.15 -27.72
CA GLY A 579 -17.37 -6.56 -26.42
C GLY A 579 -16.10 -7.02 -25.70
N THR A 580 -15.47 -6.11 -24.99
CA THR A 580 -14.23 -6.37 -24.26
C THR A 580 -14.45 -6.48 -22.75
N GLY A 581 -15.54 -5.90 -22.24
CA GLY A 581 -15.75 -5.69 -20.80
C GLY A 581 -14.81 -4.61 -20.21
N ASP A 582 -14.13 -3.82 -21.07
CA ASP A 582 -13.26 -2.72 -20.64
C ASP A 582 -14.00 -1.39 -20.82
N ARG A 583 -14.12 -0.65 -19.73
CA ARG A 583 -14.77 0.65 -19.68
C ARG A 583 -14.18 1.69 -20.63
N THR A 584 -12.87 1.64 -20.84
CA THR A 584 -12.13 2.64 -21.63
C THR A 584 -12.09 2.27 -23.11
N ALA A 585 -12.22 0.99 -23.41
CA ALA A 585 -12.23 0.44 -24.75
C ALA A 585 -13.30 -0.66 -24.86
N PRO A 586 -14.61 -0.36 -24.73
CA PRO A 586 -15.67 -1.36 -24.59
C PRO A 586 -15.84 -2.26 -25.80
N LEU A 587 -15.33 -1.85 -26.97
CA LEU A 587 -15.43 -2.59 -28.23
C LEU A 587 -14.03 -2.86 -28.82
N ALA A 588 -13.80 -4.10 -29.22
CA ALA A 588 -12.61 -4.50 -29.98
C ALA A 588 -12.70 -4.06 -31.45
N GLY A 589 -11.59 -4.19 -32.18
CA GLY A 589 -11.58 -3.96 -33.63
C GLY A 589 -12.61 -4.80 -34.39
N ARG A 590 -13.23 -4.23 -35.43
CA ARG A 590 -14.30 -4.87 -36.18
C ARG A 590 -13.83 -6.10 -36.98
N THR A 591 -14.70 -7.09 -37.07
CA THR A 591 -14.55 -8.27 -37.91
C THR A 591 -15.69 -8.34 -38.94
N ARG A 592 -15.41 -8.72 -40.18
CA ARG A 592 -16.44 -8.81 -41.23
C ARG A 592 -17.28 -10.07 -41.03
N ILE A 593 -18.61 -9.92 -40.90
CA ILE A 593 -19.56 -11.04 -40.89
C ILE A 593 -19.89 -11.44 -42.32
N GLY A 594 -20.33 -10.49 -43.15
CA GLY A 594 -20.70 -10.81 -44.54
C GLY A 594 -21.26 -9.62 -45.30
N GLY A 595 -21.41 -9.76 -46.62
CA GLY A 595 -22.07 -8.78 -47.49
C GLY A 595 -23.51 -9.19 -47.80
N GLY A 596 -24.21 -8.31 -48.56
CA GLY A 596 -25.57 -8.56 -49.02
C GLY A 596 -26.67 -8.06 -48.05
N TRP A 597 -26.32 -7.40 -46.97
CA TRP A 597 -27.26 -6.92 -45.92
C TRP A 597 -28.08 -5.69 -46.34
N GLN A 598 -27.76 -5.05 -47.45
CA GLN A 598 -28.54 -3.93 -48.00
C GLN A 598 -29.98 -4.37 -48.46
N VAL A 599 -30.25 -5.63 -48.48
CA VAL A 599 -31.62 -6.17 -48.79
C VAL A 599 -32.58 -5.98 -47.62
N TYR A 600 -32.06 -5.72 -46.41
CA TYR A 600 -32.86 -5.53 -45.22
C TYR A 600 -33.06 -4.04 -44.93
N ASP A 601 -34.28 -3.65 -44.60
CA ASP A 601 -34.62 -2.29 -44.17
C ASP A 601 -34.37 -2.10 -42.70
N ARG A 602 -34.56 -3.15 -41.88
CA ARG A 602 -34.42 -3.12 -40.42
C ARG A 602 -33.67 -4.35 -39.95
N ILE A 603 -32.91 -4.12 -38.90
CA ILE A 603 -32.20 -5.15 -38.15
C ILE A 603 -32.54 -4.89 -36.66
N ALA A 604 -32.80 -5.94 -35.90
CA ALA A 604 -32.97 -5.93 -34.45
C ALA A 604 -32.21 -7.13 -33.87
N ALA A 605 -31.47 -6.92 -32.82
CA ALA A 605 -30.59 -7.94 -32.24
C ALA A 605 -30.62 -7.92 -30.71
N GLY A 606 -30.01 -8.91 -30.07
CA GLY A 606 -29.80 -8.93 -28.63
C GLY A 606 -30.79 -9.74 -27.81
N SER A 607 -31.83 -10.33 -28.42
CA SER A 607 -32.82 -11.18 -27.74
C SER A 607 -32.69 -12.63 -28.18
N ASP A 608 -32.75 -13.58 -27.22
CA ASP A 608 -32.84 -15.02 -27.51
C ASP A 608 -34.29 -15.38 -27.83
N VAL A 609 -34.65 -15.41 -29.13
CA VAL A 609 -35.98 -15.77 -29.59
C VAL A 609 -36.09 -17.26 -29.95
N THR A 610 -34.96 -17.96 -30.02
CA THR A 610 -34.91 -19.41 -30.24
C THR A 610 -34.97 -20.24 -28.96
N GLY A 611 -34.76 -19.62 -27.80
CA GLY A 611 -34.77 -20.27 -26.49
C GLY A 611 -33.53 -21.15 -26.23
N ASP A 612 -32.43 -20.94 -26.97
CA ASP A 612 -31.21 -21.75 -26.86
C ASP A 612 -30.14 -21.11 -25.94
N GLY A 613 -30.46 -19.99 -25.31
CA GLY A 613 -29.60 -19.25 -24.41
C GLY A 613 -28.65 -18.30 -25.13
N ARG A 614 -28.80 -18.09 -26.45
CA ARG A 614 -27.95 -17.21 -27.25
C ARG A 614 -28.76 -16.10 -27.89
N PRO A 615 -28.23 -14.86 -27.91
CA PRO A 615 -28.88 -13.78 -28.61
C PRO A 615 -28.96 -14.04 -30.12
N ASP A 616 -30.11 -13.74 -30.74
CA ASP A 616 -30.38 -13.88 -32.15
C ASP A 616 -30.43 -12.52 -32.85
N LEU A 617 -30.38 -12.55 -34.20
CA LEU A 617 -30.59 -11.37 -35.02
C LEU A 617 -31.80 -11.55 -35.91
N LEU A 618 -32.65 -10.55 -35.94
CA LEU A 618 -33.84 -10.46 -36.79
C LEU A 618 -33.65 -9.38 -37.85
N ALA A 619 -34.11 -9.63 -39.06
CA ALA A 619 -34.00 -8.67 -40.15
C ALA A 619 -35.27 -8.66 -41.01
N THR A 620 -35.83 -7.47 -41.27
CA THR A 620 -36.96 -7.30 -42.16
C THR A 620 -36.44 -6.84 -43.53
N ASP A 621 -36.77 -7.61 -44.59
CA ASP A 621 -36.40 -7.25 -45.97
C ASP A 621 -37.34 -6.19 -46.57
N LYS A 622 -36.96 -5.64 -47.74
CA LYS A 622 -37.71 -4.61 -48.45
C LYS A 622 -39.10 -5.05 -48.91
N SER A 623 -39.34 -6.37 -49.01
CA SER A 623 -40.66 -6.93 -49.28
C SER A 623 -41.52 -7.14 -48.03
N GLY A 624 -41.01 -6.80 -46.86
CA GLY A 624 -41.69 -6.93 -45.58
C GLY A 624 -41.70 -8.36 -45.05
N VAL A 625 -40.73 -9.19 -45.41
CA VAL A 625 -40.54 -10.52 -44.83
C VAL A 625 -39.55 -10.39 -43.66
N LEU A 626 -39.92 -10.98 -42.51
CA LEU A 626 -39.05 -11.13 -41.34
C LEU A 626 -38.22 -12.41 -41.48
N TRP A 627 -36.93 -12.25 -41.27
CA TRP A 627 -35.95 -13.32 -41.28
C TRP A 627 -35.26 -13.41 -39.91
N LEU A 628 -35.01 -14.61 -39.42
CA LEU A 628 -34.28 -14.92 -38.21
C LEU A 628 -32.91 -15.48 -38.58
N TYR A 629 -31.87 -14.97 -37.93
CA TYR A 629 -30.50 -15.49 -37.94
C TYR A 629 -30.17 -15.99 -36.52
N PRO A 630 -30.27 -17.30 -36.25
CA PRO A 630 -29.95 -17.85 -34.95
C PRO A 630 -28.49 -17.60 -34.56
N GLY A 631 -28.25 -17.16 -33.34
CA GLY A 631 -26.91 -16.95 -32.79
C GLY A 631 -26.17 -18.28 -32.57
N THR A 632 -24.85 -18.26 -32.75
CA THR A 632 -24.02 -19.47 -32.58
C THR A 632 -23.11 -19.38 -31.33
N GLY A 633 -22.92 -18.20 -30.79
CA GLY A 633 -21.92 -17.94 -29.74
C GLY A 633 -20.46 -18.00 -30.24
N ASN A 634 -20.24 -17.94 -31.57
CA ASN A 634 -18.91 -18.06 -32.17
C ASN A 634 -18.54 -16.81 -32.97
N ALA A 635 -17.45 -16.16 -32.57
CA ALA A 635 -16.98 -14.91 -33.16
C ALA A 635 -16.69 -15.00 -34.69
N THR A 636 -16.31 -16.16 -35.21
CA THR A 636 -15.98 -16.36 -36.62
C THR A 636 -17.23 -16.53 -37.50
N THR A 637 -18.26 -17.18 -36.95
CA THR A 637 -19.54 -17.44 -37.61
C THR A 637 -20.69 -17.14 -36.65
N PRO A 638 -20.94 -15.84 -36.33
CA PRO A 638 -21.82 -15.47 -35.21
C PRO A 638 -23.28 -15.86 -35.45
N PHE A 639 -23.67 -16.12 -36.67
CA PHE A 639 -25.04 -16.51 -37.03
C PHE A 639 -25.08 -17.77 -37.90
N SER A 640 -26.09 -18.59 -37.65
CA SER A 640 -26.46 -19.71 -38.49
C SER A 640 -27.22 -19.24 -39.76
N ALA A 641 -27.51 -20.16 -40.68
CA ALA A 641 -28.30 -19.88 -41.85
C ALA A 641 -29.69 -19.31 -41.48
N ARG A 642 -30.10 -18.24 -42.16
CA ARG A 642 -31.37 -17.57 -41.90
C ARG A 642 -32.60 -18.47 -42.09
N LYS A 643 -33.60 -18.25 -41.26
CA LYS A 643 -34.93 -18.87 -41.35
C LYS A 643 -35.96 -17.80 -41.68
N ARG A 644 -36.95 -18.14 -42.57
CA ARG A 644 -38.06 -17.24 -42.86
C ARG A 644 -39.13 -17.37 -41.79
N ILE A 645 -39.49 -16.25 -41.13
CA ILE A 645 -40.51 -16.21 -40.08
C ILE A 645 -41.87 -15.90 -40.64
N GLY A 646 -41.99 -14.85 -41.47
CA GLY A 646 -43.27 -14.51 -42.09
C GLY A 646 -43.25 -13.17 -42.81
N GLY A 647 -44.31 -12.88 -43.56
CA GLY A 647 -44.52 -11.62 -44.25
C GLY A 647 -45.35 -10.63 -43.43
N GLY A 648 -45.57 -9.43 -44.00
CA GLY A 648 -46.42 -8.38 -43.40
C GLY A 648 -45.68 -7.39 -42.48
N TRP A 649 -44.36 -7.48 -42.36
CA TRP A 649 -43.58 -6.63 -41.50
C TRP A 649 -43.24 -5.25 -42.10
N GLY A 650 -43.54 -5.02 -43.37
CA GLY A 650 -43.31 -3.71 -44.04
C GLY A 650 -44.20 -2.58 -43.52
N VAL A 651 -45.19 -2.86 -42.67
CA VAL A 651 -46.04 -1.88 -41.99
C VAL A 651 -45.33 -1.14 -40.87
N TYR A 652 -44.27 -1.73 -40.33
CA TYR A 652 -43.51 -1.17 -39.20
C TYR A 652 -42.40 -0.26 -39.69
N ASN A 653 -42.14 0.81 -38.97
CA ASN A 653 -40.99 1.70 -39.15
C ASN A 653 -39.88 1.47 -38.10
N GLU A 654 -40.18 0.72 -37.04
CA GLU A 654 -39.22 0.32 -36.02
C GLU A 654 -39.52 -1.11 -35.52
N VAL A 655 -38.49 -1.88 -35.25
CA VAL A 655 -38.55 -3.22 -34.63
C VAL A 655 -37.41 -3.34 -33.66
N ALA A 656 -37.67 -3.66 -32.41
CA ALA A 656 -36.64 -3.81 -31.37
C ALA A 656 -36.79 -5.17 -30.67
N ALA A 657 -35.68 -5.84 -30.45
CA ALA A 657 -35.55 -7.04 -29.65
C ALA A 657 -35.39 -6.64 -28.17
N VAL A 658 -36.34 -6.96 -27.31
CA VAL A 658 -36.45 -6.39 -25.95
C VAL A 658 -36.24 -7.43 -24.86
N GLY A 659 -35.67 -8.57 -25.17
CA GLY A 659 -35.57 -9.66 -24.19
C GLY A 659 -36.95 -10.24 -23.82
N ASN A 660 -37.01 -11.00 -22.74
CA ASN A 660 -38.26 -11.57 -22.22
C ASN A 660 -39.06 -10.52 -21.43
N LEU A 661 -39.86 -9.73 -22.13
CA LEU A 661 -40.64 -8.62 -21.56
C LEU A 661 -41.90 -9.08 -20.83
N ALA A 662 -42.44 -10.24 -21.24
CA ALA A 662 -43.77 -10.69 -20.80
C ALA A 662 -43.73 -11.98 -19.95
N GLY A 663 -42.57 -12.48 -19.58
CA GLY A 663 -42.41 -13.69 -18.76
C GLY A 663 -42.68 -15.00 -19.50
N GLY A 664 -42.55 -15.02 -20.85
CA GLY A 664 -42.66 -16.20 -21.69
C GLY A 664 -41.40 -17.08 -21.67
N PRO A 665 -41.34 -18.10 -22.56
CA PRO A 665 -40.19 -19.01 -22.63
C PRO A 665 -38.97 -18.43 -23.37
N ALA A 666 -39.11 -17.28 -24.05
CA ALA A 666 -38.08 -16.69 -24.90
C ALA A 666 -38.23 -15.18 -25.03
N GLY A 667 -37.31 -14.57 -25.73
CA GLY A 667 -37.31 -13.14 -25.98
C GLY A 667 -38.44 -12.67 -26.90
N ASP A 668 -38.98 -11.50 -26.58
CA ASP A 668 -40.08 -10.84 -27.27
C ASP A 668 -39.60 -9.76 -28.25
N LEU A 669 -40.48 -9.34 -29.16
CA LEU A 669 -40.28 -8.19 -30.02
C LEU A 669 -41.34 -7.12 -29.78
N ILE A 670 -40.92 -5.89 -29.86
CA ILE A 670 -41.83 -4.77 -30.06
C ILE A 670 -41.67 -4.21 -31.48
N ALA A 671 -42.75 -3.77 -32.06
CA ALA A 671 -42.76 -3.18 -33.39
C ALA A 671 -43.64 -1.92 -33.41
N ARG A 672 -43.13 -0.82 -33.92
CA ARG A 672 -43.86 0.45 -34.08
C ARG A 672 -44.30 0.60 -35.52
N ASP A 673 -45.60 0.82 -35.71
CA ASP A 673 -46.11 1.10 -37.04
C ASP A 673 -45.96 2.60 -37.43
N LYS A 674 -46.24 2.92 -38.69
CA LYS A 674 -46.11 4.27 -39.27
C LYS A 674 -47.08 5.28 -38.63
N ALA A 675 -48.13 4.82 -37.93
CA ALA A 675 -49.08 5.66 -37.20
C ALA A 675 -48.61 5.90 -35.73
N GLY A 676 -47.48 5.34 -35.30
CA GLY A 676 -46.94 5.45 -33.98
C GLY A 676 -47.63 4.55 -32.94
N ALA A 677 -48.33 3.52 -33.40
CA ALA A 677 -48.82 2.49 -32.47
C ALA A 677 -47.73 1.43 -32.24
N LEU A 678 -47.58 1.00 -30.98
CA LEU A 678 -46.65 -0.04 -30.58
C LEU A 678 -47.35 -1.36 -30.41
N TRP A 679 -46.74 -2.39 -30.95
CA TRP A 679 -47.22 -3.76 -30.98
C TRP A 679 -46.23 -4.70 -30.33
N LEU A 680 -46.71 -5.63 -29.49
CA LEU A 680 -45.94 -6.70 -28.86
C LEU A 680 -46.12 -8.01 -29.60
N TYR A 681 -45.03 -8.71 -29.84
CA TYR A 681 -44.97 -10.06 -30.35
C TYR A 681 -44.30 -10.98 -29.34
N LEU A 682 -45.06 -11.87 -28.73
CA LEU A 682 -44.56 -12.83 -27.73
C LEU A 682 -43.76 -13.93 -28.38
N GLY A 683 -42.52 -14.12 -27.94
CA GLY A 683 -41.67 -15.22 -28.40
C GLY A 683 -42.14 -16.58 -27.91
N ARG A 684 -42.04 -17.62 -28.78
CA ARG A 684 -42.43 -19.00 -28.46
C ARG A 684 -41.26 -19.91 -28.08
N GLY A 685 -40.05 -19.45 -28.21
CA GLY A 685 -38.83 -20.22 -27.92
C GLY A 685 -38.42 -21.17 -29.09
N ASP A 686 -39.06 -21.06 -30.22
CA ASP A 686 -38.71 -21.81 -31.43
C ASP A 686 -38.31 -20.92 -32.62
N GLY A 687 -38.14 -19.64 -32.32
CA GLY A 687 -37.87 -18.59 -33.31
C GLY A 687 -39.11 -18.02 -33.96
N THR A 688 -40.32 -18.42 -33.53
CA THR A 688 -41.59 -17.87 -34.01
C THR A 688 -42.28 -17.03 -32.94
N PHE A 689 -43.30 -16.27 -33.33
CA PHE A 689 -44.02 -15.36 -32.45
C PHE A 689 -45.51 -15.65 -32.42
N ALA A 690 -46.15 -15.32 -31.31
CA ALA A 690 -47.59 -15.27 -31.19
C ALA A 690 -48.18 -14.12 -32.04
N ALA A 691 -49.51 -14.11 -32.21
CA ALA A 691 -50.19 -13.00 -32.84
C ALA A 691 -49.93 -11.69 -32.09
N ARG A 692 -49.72 -10.60 -32.82
CA ARG A 692 -49.39 -9.30 -32.24
C ARG A 692 -50.50 -8.77 -31.31
N THR A 693 -50.09 -8.09 -30.26
CA THR A 693 -50.99 -7.39 -29.34
C THR A 693 -50.66 -5.91 -29.34
N PRO A 694 -51.67 -4.99 -29.44
CA PRO A 694 -51.40 -3.54 -29.32
C PRO A 694 -51.10 -3.21 -27.87
N ILE A 695 -50.02 -2.47 -27.64
CA ILE A 695 -49.55 -2.11 -26.27
C ILE A 695 -49.50 -0.60 -26.01
N GLY A 696 -49.75 0.22 -27.04
CA GLY A 696 -49.78 1.68 -26.84
C GLY A 696 -49.87 2.47 -28.14
N LYS A 697 -50.10 3.78 -28.00
CA LYS A 697 -50.06 4.78 -29.06
C LYS A 697 -49.16 5.95 -28.65
N GLY A 698 -48.79 6.78 -29.64
CA GLY A 698 -47.95 7.97 -29.37
C GLY A 698 -46.44 7.69 -29.43
N TRP A 699 -46.02 6.49 -29.74
CA TRP A 699 -44.60 6.10 -29.81
C TRP A 699 -43.85 6.68 -31.04
N GLY A 700 -44.55 7.35 -31.94
CA GLY A 700 -43.96 8.14 -33.03
C GLY A 700 -43.15 9.35 -32.57
N ALA A 701 -43.25 9.72 -31.29
CA ALA A 701 -42.45 10.79 -30.66
C ALA A 701 -40.97 10.38 -30.47
N PHE A 702 -40.64 9.09 -30.47
CA PHE A 702 -39.30 8.57 -30.28
C PHE A 702 -38.61 8.25 -31.58
N THR A 703 -37.31 8.43 -31.65
CA THR A 703 -36.46 8.03 -32.78
C THR A 703 -36.10 6.56 -32.69
N ASP A 704 -35.56 6.13 -31.55
CA ASP A 704 -35.09 4.77 -31.31
C ASP A 704 -35.80 4.12 -30.13
N LEU A 705 -35.93 2.80 -30.20
CA LEU A 705 -36.44 1.93 -29.10
C LEU A 705 -35.38 0.89 -28.81
N VAL A 706 -34.79 0.91 -27.61
CA VAL A 706 -33.66 0.03 -27.24
C VAL A 706 -34.11 -0.88 -26.10
N GLY A 707 -34.09 -2.20 -26.34
CA GLY A 707 -34.29 -3.20 -25.29
C GLY A 707 -33.02 -3.31 -24.42
N ILE A 708 -32.96 -2.52 -23.37
CA ILE A 708 -31.75 -2.30 -22.58
C ILE A 708 -31.41 -3.43 -21.56
N GLY A 709 -32.25 -4.49 -21.54
CA GLY A 709 -32.14 -5.54 -20.51
C GLY A 709 -32.73 -5.11 -19.19
N ASP A 710 -32.36 -5.77 -18.09
CA ASP A 710 -32.77 -5.41 -16.73
C ASP A 710 -31.88 -4.28 -16.21
N ALA A 711 -32.23 -3.05 -16.55
CA ALA A 711 -31.44 -1.89 -16.18
C ALA A 711 -31.72 -1.38 -14.76
N ASN A 712 -32.87 -1.77 -14.17
CA ASN A 712 -33.27 -1.32 -12.84
C ASN A 712 -33.09 -2.41 -11.74
N GLY A 713 -32.60 -3.59 -12.10
CA GLY A 713 -32.26 -4.67 -11.17
C GLY A 713 -33.46 -5.42 -10.58
N ASP A 714 -34.63 -5.42 -11.29
CA ASP A 714 -35.85 -6.09 -10.81
C ASP A 714 -36.09 -7.48 -11.46
N GLY A 715 -35.13 -7.95 -12.27
CA GLY A 715 -35.19 -9.24 -12.95
C GLY A 715 -36.05 -9.23 -14.21
N ARG A 716 -36.45 -8.07 -14.73
CA ARG A 716 -37.32 -7.92 -15.91
C ARG A 716 -36.64 -7.08 -16.99
N ALA A 717 -36.91 -7.40 -18.21
CA ALA A 717 -36.40 -6.61 -19.33
C ALA A 717 -37.08 -5.23 -19.39
N ASP A 718 -36.28 -4.18 -19.58
CA ASP A 718 -36.68 -2.78 -19.64
C ASP A 718 -36.53 -2.22 -21.06
N LEU A 719 -37.10 -1.04 -21.29
CA LEU A 719 -36.98 -0.31 -22.55
C LEU A 719 -36.45 1.11 -22.33
N MET A 720 -35.49 1.49 -23.14
CA MET A 720 -35.06 2.88 -23.29
C MET A 720 -35.58 3.42 -24.62
N ALA A 721 -36.40 4.50 -24.57
CA ALA A 721 -36.89 5.20 -25.76
C ALA A 721 -36.18 6.54 -25.90
N SER A 722 -35.61 6.82 -27.06
CA SER A 722 -34.83 8.02 -27.30
C SER A 722 -35.52 8.99 -28.26
N ALA A 723 -35.29 10.28 -28.04
CA ALA A 723 -35.69 11.38 -28.89
C ALA A 723 -34.67 12.53 -28.74
N ALA A 724 -35.10 13.70 -28.32
CA ALA A 724 -34.18 14.78 -27.88
C ALA A 724 -33.55 14.50 -26.50
N GLY A 725 -33.85 13.39 -25.87
CA GLY A 725 -33.37 12.84 -24.59
C GLY A 725 -33.82 11.40 -24.45
N ALA A 726 -33.49 10.77 -23.33
CA ALA A 726 -33.86 9.39 -23.03
C ALA A 726 -35.06 9.32 -22.08
N THR A 727 -35.95 8.35 -22.32
CA THR A 727 -37.07 8.02 -21.44
C THR A 727 -37.00 6.52 -21.12
N PHE A 728 -36.94 6.19 -19.85
CA PHE A 728 -36.87 4.82 -19.35
C PHE A 728 -38.28 4.29 -19.06
N TYR A 729 -38.55 3.07 -19.48
CA TYR A 729 -39.80 2.34 -19.25
C TYR A 729 -39.47 1.02 -18.55
N ALA A 730 -39.79 0.92 -17.26
CA ALA A 730 -39.57 -0.32 -16.51
C ALA A 730 -40.55 -1.42 -16.95
N GLY A 731 -40.01 -2.61 -17.17
CA GLY A 731 -40.80 -3.79 -17.50
C GLY A 731 -41.67 -4.25 -16.33
N THR A 732 -42.86 -4.82 -16.64
CA THR A 732 -43.80 -5.33 -15.64
C THR A 732 -43.83 -6.87 -15.60
N GLY A 733 -43.31 -7.55 -16.59
CA GLY A 733 -43.48 -8.99 -16.80
C GLY A 733 -44.91 -9.38 -17.21
N ASN A 734 -45.76 -8.41 -17.52
CA ASN A 734 -47.18 -8.66 -17.90
C ASN A 734 -47.43 -8.23 -19.35
N TRP A 735 -47.70 -9.18 -20.22
CA TRP A 735 -47.91 -8.92 -21.64
C TRP A 735 -49.08 -7.96 -21.95
N LYS A 736 -50.06 -7.81 -21.05
CA LYS A 736 -51.21 -6.89 -21.23
C LYS A 736 -50.84 -5.42 -20.97
N ALA A 737 -49.85 -5.21 -20.12
CA ALA A 737 -49.34 -3.88 -19.76
C ALA A 737 -47.83 -4.00 -19.52
N PRO A 738 -47.02 -4.20 -20.59
CA PRO A 738 -45.61 -4.62 -20.44
C PRO A 738 -44.70 -3.56 -19.82
N PHE A 739 -45.12 -2.30 -19.80
CA PHE A 739 -44.32 -1.20 -19.27
C PHE A 739 -45.04 -0.41 -18.20
N LYS A 740 -44.32 0.04 -17.19
CA LYS A 740 -44.72 1.14 -16.31
C LYS A 740 -44.71 2.47 -17.05
N PRO A 741 -45.33 3.55 -16.54
CA PRO A 741 -45.23 4.88 -17.14
C PRO A 741 -43.78 5.31 -17.34
N GLY A 742 -43.47 5.91 -18.49
CA GLY A 742 -42.12 6.35 -18.83
C GLY A 742 -41.61 7.47 -17.92
N VAL A 743 -40.36 7.37 -17.51
CA VAL A 743 -39.64 8.35 -16.71
C VAL A 743 -38.50 8.94 -17.53
N LYS A 744 -38.51 10.27 -17.69
CA LYS A 744 -37.36 10.95 -18.33
C LYS A 744 -36.11 10.74 -17.48
N THR A 745 -35.00 10.45 -18.18
CA THR A 745 -33.73 10.17 -17.53
C THR A 745 -32.60 11.04 -18.14
N ASP A 746 -31.59 11.32 -17.34
CA ASP A 746 -30.39 12.08 -17.72
C ASP A 746 -29.24 11.17 -18.24
N VAL A 747 -29.52 9.93 -18.59
CA VAL A 747 -28.52 8.94 -19.00
C VAL A 747 -27.50 9.49 -20.02
N THR A 748 -27.96 10.29 -20.97
CA THR A 748 -27.10 10.87 -22.00
C THR A 748 -26.38 12.16 -21.59
N ASN A 749 -26.61 12.61 -20.36
CA ASN A 749 -25.96 13.81 -19.79
C ASN A 749 -25.97 15.04 -20.72
N GLY A 750 -27.08 15.27 -21.41
CA GLY A 750 -27.27 16.37 -22.35
C GLY A 750 -26.52 16.22 -23.69
N VAL A 751 -25.84 15.13 -23.95
CA VAL A 751 -25.18 14.87 -25.22
C VAL A 751 -26.26 14.63 -26.30
N ARG A 752 -26.13 15.36 -27.42
CA ARG A 752 -27.02 15.20 -28.56
C ARG A 752 -26.54 14.05 -29.44
N TYR A 753 -27.45 13.14 -29.79
CA TYR A 753 -27.18 11.96 -30.62
C TYR A 753 -28.24 11.81 -31.72
N ASP A 754 -27.90 11.10 -32.79
CA ASP A 754 -28.78 10.78 -33.94
C ASP A 754 -29.29 9.35 -33.91
N THR A 755 -28.66 8.45 -33.18
CA THR A 755 -29.13 7.09 -32.92
C THR A 755 -28.61 6.58 -31.58
N ALA A 756 -29.46 5.80 -30.89
CA ALA A 756 -29.11 5.07 -29.66
C ALA A 756 -29.45 3.59 -29.84
N PHE A 757 -28.60 2.68 -29.32
CA PHE A 757 -28.74 1.23 -29.51
C PHE A 757 -28.09 0.44 -28.39
#